data_6637dcd763e14f0bac29c1397c9b9908
#
_entry.id   6637dcd763e14f0bac29c1397c9b9908
#
_cell.length_a   1.000
_cell.length_b   1.000
_cell.length_c   1.000
_cell.angle_alpha   90.00
_cell.angle_beta   90.00
_cell.angle_gamma   90.00
#
_symmetry.space_group_name_H-M   'P 1'
#
loop_
_entity.id
_entity.type
_entity.pdbx_description
1 polymer ?
#
loop_
_entity_poly.entity_id
_entity_poly.type
_entity_poly.pdbx_seq_one_letter_code
_entity_poly.pdbx_strand_id
1 'polypeptide(L)'
;MAFEERVQILSEAEQDELYGPPAFTSADQRFFFSLNDKELAIAKSLRHRGQRYMLVVLLGYFKAKPVVLNPGFHQIKQDLKYVYQTVLPGPGCRPFNLTPKENERIYQRVFQLCNYQRWNVKDHGAALRDYLSQQARAWTAPRHLFDAAIEYCSGQKIAIPAYSTLQKIISQVVGDEQEHMAAHLERAMSRGLKQALAELVNGTGPLPFRQLRQSARNFTGTELEKELIVYRHIQHWMPEVDLLLSTLSLSQKNLQHLAEKVDYYGAKLKRQTVGSQWLYLLCYLQTRWQQALERIADGFVHHVRQTKQKAKDYAQEAVFKDWQKAAKNVSKAAEVLHLFIDDSIDLQLPFATVRQQALSLLTKRDLESVCLFLNEQRRSVDEAMWQYCDEKESLRKGLLRELFLCLRFEGCDGTQHLAAALAKTQNELNGQDAQLQTADTRLLSKKSREFLLDGEGNILIDRYEWFLYQQIPDRLNGQLTLPDITKYRALDADLIDGEHWRKNKYTLLQQSHFTKLAEEPEKLIKQMAMELDTRLYEVGEYLEQEDNRNIILRNPQGKRFWRLPSASKHHLVNNPFFQQIPTTGIADVLRMVDRDTGFIDCFAHVLGSQSRSRSHEYDLLAILVGNATNQGIYGMAQISDRTYDQLSTIQANYLRLETLNAANDNINNATAKLPIFRYYNIQEDVIHASADGQKFEARRETFKTRYSSKYFGTQKGVSAMTLIANHAAINARVIGANEHESHYIFDLLMSNTSDIIPDVLSTDTHGVNHVNFALLDLFGYQFAPRYAQVGKVINDMFDVKEDKEHRIQLCLKKPINTHRIAQHWDTIQRIAVSLKQR
;
A
#
# COMPACT_ATOMS: atom_id res chain seq x y z
N MET A 1 14.42 -17.51 -40.15
CA MET A 1 13.39 -17.78 -39.13
C MET A 1 13.99 -17.43 -37.77
N ALA A 2 13.59 -16.27 -37.25
CA ALA A 2 13.98 -15.90 -35.87
C ALA A 2 13.27 -16.86 -34.93
N PHE A 3 14.02 -17.54 -34.08
CA PHE A 3 13.45 -18.25 -32.95
C PHE A 3 12.77 -17.17 -32.07
N GLU A 4 11.44 -17.12 -32.09
CA GLU A 4 10.65 -16.38 -31.10
C GLU A 4 10.98 -17.00 -29.73
N GLU A 5 11.82 -16.34 -28.96
CA GLU A 5 12.07 -16.73 -27.57
C GLU A 5 10.75 -16.57 -26.79
N ARG A 6 10.13 -17.70 -26.47
CA ARG A 6 8.87 -17.73 -25.72
C ARG A 6 9.13 -17.23 -24.29
N VAL A 7 8.30 -16.31 -23.83
CA VAL A 7 8.35 -15.82 -22.45
C VAL A 7 8.11 -17.00 -21.49
N GLN A 8 8.99 -17.25 -20.54
CA GLN A 8 8.72 -18.21 -19.47
C GLN A 8 7.66 -17.59 -18.54
N ILE A 9 6.53 -18.29 -18.37
CA ILE A 9 5.38 -17.79 -17.59
C ILE A 9 5.28 -18.54 -16.25
N LEU A 10 5.45 -19.86 -16.30
CA LEU A 10 5.41 -20.75 -15.13
C LEU A 10 6.80 -21.35 -14.90
N SER A 11 7.17 -21.55 -13.65
CA SER A 11 8.30 -22.39 -13.27
C SER A 11 8.07 -23.86 -13.64
N GLU A 12 9.11 -24.69 -13.66
CA GLU A 12 8.96 -26.12 -13.92
C GLU A 12 8.04 -26.79 -12.89
N ALA A 13 8.18 -26.41 -11.62
CA ALA A 13 7.35 -26.93 -10.54
C ALA A 13 5.86 -26.60 -10.73
N GLU A 14 5.54 -25.35 -11.12
CA GLU A 14 4.18 -24.95 -11.42
C GLU A 14 3.61 -25.64 -12.66
N GLN A 15 4.46 -25.89 -13.68
CA GLN A 15 4.04 -26.65 -14.85
C GLN A 15 3.72 -28.10 -14.47
N ASP A 16 4.57 -28.74 -13.66
CA ASP A 16 4.33 -30.09 -13.14
C ASP A 16 3.09 -30.15 -12.25
N GLU A 17 2.88 -29.13 -11.44
CA GLU A 17 1.67 -29.03 -10.61
C GLU A 17 0.39 -28.92 -11.45
N LEU A 18 0.37 -28.05 -12.47
CA LEU A 18 -0.83 -27.85 -13.29
C LEU A 18 -1.05 -29.00 -14.30
N TYR A 19 0.01 -29.44 -14.97
CA TYR A 19 -0.04 -30.42 -16.06
C TYR A 19 0.38 -31.84 -15.66
N GLY A 20 0.83 -32.03 -14.43
CA GLY A 20 1.11 -33.35 -13.87
C GLY A 20 -0.12 -34.01 -13.25
N PRO A 21 -0.07 -35.33 -13.00
CA PRO A 21 -1.13 -36.01 -12.25
C PRO A 21 -1.29 -35.43 -10.85
N PRO A 22 -2.53 -35.20 -10.37
CA PRO A 22 -2.72 -34.69 -9.01
C PRO A 22 -2.29 -35.72 -7.97
N ALA A 23 -1.66 -35.25 -6.89
CA ALA A 23 -1.29 -36.10 -5.75
C ALA A 23 -2.46 -36.21 -4.77
N PHE A 24 -3.35 -37.15 -5.00
CA PHE A 24 -4.56 -37.32 -4.19
C PHE A 24 -4.29 -37.95 -2.82
N THR A 25 -4.85 -37.29 -1.79
CA THR A 25 -4.99 -37.89 -0.46
C THR A 25 -6.11 -38.95 -0.45
N SER A 26 -6.23 -39.73 0.64
CA SER A 26 -7.33 -40.70 0.78
C SER A 26 -8.73 -40.02 0.80
N ALA A 27 -8.82 -38.75 1.20
CA ALA A 27 -10.07 -37.97 1.12
C ALA A 27 -10.34 -37.56 -0.33
N ASP A 28 -9.33 -37.07 -1.06
CA ASP A 28 -9.47 -36.70 -2.47
C ASP A 28 -9.85 -37.90 -3.34
N GLN A 29 -9.23 -39.07 -3.11
CA GLN A 29 -9.58 -40.31 -3.82
C GLN A 29 -11.05 -40.66 -3.63
N ARG A 30 -11.58 -40.53 -2.41
CA ARG A 30 -13.01 -40.78 -2.11
C ARG A 30 -13.90 -39.77 -2.83
N PHE A 31 -13.53 -38.52 -2.90
CA PHE A 31 -14.29 -37.45 -3.51
C PHE A 31 -14.23 -37.50 -5.04
N PHE A 32 -13.05 -37.48 -5.65
CA PHE A 32 -12.88 -37.35 -7.09
C PHE A 32 -13.12 -38.65 -7.87
N PHE A 33 -12.91 -39.86 -7.26
CA PHE A 33 -13.20 -41.13 -7.91
C PHE A 33 -14.59 -41.67 -7.60
N SER A 34 -15.43 -40.94 -6.89
CA SER A 34 -16.84 -41.26 -6.74
C SER A 34 -17.53 -41.13 -8.10
N LEU A 35 -18.32 -42.16 -8.47
CA LEU A 35 -19.03 -42.21 -9.75
C LEU A 35 -20.53 -42.14 -9.55
N ASN A 36 -21.20 -41.30 -10.33
CA ASN A 36 -22.62 -41.32 -10.45
C ASN A 36 -23.06 -42.48 -11.41
N ASP A 37 -24.39 -42.75 -11.49
CA ASP A 37 -24.92 -43.85 -12.28
C ASP A 37 -24.55 -43.80 -13.76
N LYS A 38 -24.52 -42.59 -14.37
CA LYS A 38 -24.14 -42.39 -15.77
C LYS A 38 -22.64 -42.69 -15.99
N GLU A 39 -21.80 -42.20 -15.11
CA GLU A 39 -20.37 -42.42 -15.15
C GLU A 39 -20.04 -43.91 -14.97
N LEU A 40 -20.72 -44.56 -14.05
CA LEU A 40 -20.57 -46.00 -13.79
C LEU A 40 -21.00 -46.85 -14.98
N ALA A 41 -22.13 -46.52 -15.62
CA ALA A 41 -22.62 -47.20 -16.81
C ALA A 41 -21.62 -47.08 -17.97
N ILE A 42 -21.07 -45.89 -18.21
CA ILE A 42 -20.05 -45.66 -19.26
C ILE A 42 -18.76 -46.41 -18.94
N ALA A 43 -18.29 -46.40 -17.69
CA ALA A 43 -17.13 -47.15 -17.30
C ALA A 43 -17.31 -48.65 -17.54
N LYS A 44 -18.45 -49.21 -17.15
CA LYS A 44 -18.79 -50.64 -17.37
C LYS A 44 -18.95 -50.99 -18.87
N SER A 45 -19.33 -50.10 -19.74
CA SER A 45 -19.50 -50.32 -21.19
C SER A 45 -18.20 -50.61 -21.94
N LEU A 46 -17.03 -50.22 -21.37
CA LEU A 46 -15.74 -50.48 -22.00
C LEU A 46 -15.37 -51.97 -21.97
N ARG A 47 -14.87 -52.51 -23.10
CA ARG A 47 -14.51 -53.93 -23.20
C ARG A 47 -13.33 -54.33 -22.32
N HIS A 48 -12.25 -53.52 -22.38
CA HIS A 48 -11.01 -53.81 -21.68
C HIS A 48 -10.99 -53.26 -20.25
N ARG A 49 -10.69 -54.08 -19.26
CA ARG A 49 -10.68 -53.68 -17.82
C ARG A 49 -9.69 -52.55 -17.55
N GLY A 50 -8.50 -52.60 -18.14
CA GLY A 50 -7.54 -51.51 -17.99
C GLY A 50 -8.08 -50.14 -18.45
N GLN A 51 -8.84 -50.14 -19.56
CA GLN A 51 -9.48 -48.91 -20.02
C GLN A 51 -10.60 -48.44 -19.08
N ARG A 52 -11.31 -49.35 -18.39
CA ARG A 52 -12.32 -49.00 -17.39
C ARG A 52 -11.69 -48.27 -16.20
N TYR A 53 -10.61 -48.82 -15.67
CA TYR A 53 -9.93 -48.21 -14.53
C TYR A 53 -9.27 -46.91 -14.93
N MET A 54 -8.66 -46.83 -16.13
CA MET A 54 -8.06 -45.60 -16.62
C MET A 54 -9.11 -44.51 -16.87
N LEU A 55 -10.29 -44.85 -17.36
CA LEU A 55 -11.39 -43.89 -17.48
C LEU A 55 -11.75 -43.26 -16.14
N VAL A 56 -11.83 -44.08 -15.08
CA VAL A 56 -12.17 -43.58 -13.74
C VAL A 56 -11.06 -42.67 -13.21
N VAL A 57 -9.79 -43.07 -13.34
CA VAL A 57 -8.64 -42.24 -12.92
C VAL A 57 -8.62 -40.93 -13.70
N LEU A 58 -8.68 -40.96 -15.02
CA LEU A 58 -8.64 -39.75 -15.84
C LEU A 58 -9.84 -38.86 -15.63
N LEU A 59 -11.02 -39.43 -15.38
CA LEU A 59 -12.22 -38.68 -15.02
C LEU A 59 -12.07 -37.97 -13.68
N GLY A 60 -11.55 -38.66 -12.66
CA GLY A 60 -11.27 -38.04 -11.36
C GLY A 60 -10.21 -36.95 -11.44
N TYR A 61 -9.14 -37.17 -12.19
CA TYR A 61 -8.12 -36.15 -12.43
C TYR A 61 -8.68 -34.94 -13.18
N PHE A 62 -9.54 -35.17 -14.18
CA PHE A 62 -10.15 -34.08 -14.93
C PHE A 62 -11.17 -33.28 -14.11
N LYS A 63 -11.89 -33.96 -13.18
CA LYS A 63 -12.77 -33.27 -12.23
C LYS A 63 -11.96 -32.35 -11.30
N ALA A 64 -10.75 -32.75 -10.91
CA ALA A 64 -9.86 -31.95 -10.07
C ALA A 64 -9.18 -30.83 -10.88
N LYS A 65 -8.68 -31.16 -12.08
CA LYS A 65 -7.98 -30.24 -12.97
C LYS A 65 -8.46 -30.50 -14.43
N PRO A 66 -9.13 -29.55 -15.10
CA PRO A 66 -9.65 -29.76 -16.43
C PRO A 66 -8.56 -29.72 -17.53
N VAL A 67 -7.49 -30.49 -17.33
CA VAL A 67 -6.33 -30.64 -18.22
C VAL A 67 -6.31 -32.05 -18.82
N VAL A 68 -5.88 -32.14 -20.08
CA VAL A 68 -5.69 -33.44 -20.75
C VAL A 68 -4.34 -34.02 -20.35
N LEU A 69 -4.35 -35.05 -19.51
CA LEU A 69 -3.16 -35.73 -19.02
C LEU A 69 -2.90 -37.03 -19.79
N ASN A 70 -1.65 -37.40 -19.89
CA ASN A 70 -1.22 -38.72 -20.38
C ASN A 70 -0.21 -39.35 -19.41
N PRO A 71 -0.65 -39.68 -18.19
CA PRO A 71 0.25 -40.14 -17.14
C PRO A 71 0.76 -41.53 -17.42
N GLY A 72 2.04 -41.78 -17.10
CA GLY A 72 2.63 -43.10 -17.12
C GLY A 72 2.06 -44.01 -16.00
N PHE A 73 2.03 -45.29 -16.21
CA PHE A 73 1.50 -46.28 -15.24
C PHE A 73 2.10 -46.13 -13.83
N HIS A 74 3.39 -45.86 -13.73
CA HIS A 74 4.08 -45.71 -12.44
C HIS A 74 3.57 -44.50 -11.64
N GLN A 75 3.22 -43.42 -12.32
CA GLN A 75 2.75 -42.19 -11.69
C GLN A 75 1.36 -42.34 -11.05
N ILE A 76 0.51 -43.20 -11.60
CA ILE A 76 -0.89 -43.37 -11.17
C ILE A 76 -1.13 -44.71 -10.45
N LYS A 77 -0.09 -45.47 -10.12
CA LYS A 77 -0.19 -46.81 -9.55
C LYS A 77 -1.03 -46.89 -8.27
N GLN A 78 -0.90 -45.89 -7.40
CA GLN A 78 -1.66 -45.84 -6.14
C GLN A 78 -3.15 -45.60 -6.40
N ASP A 79 -3.48 -44.64 -7.26
CA ASP A 79 -4.85 -44.30 -7.63
C ASP A 79 -5.52 -45.43 -8.39
N LEU A 80 -4.82 -46.08 -9.31
CA LEU A 80 -5.31 -47.30 -9.97
C LEU A 80 -5.60 -48.40 -8.94
N LYS A 81 -4.76 -48.60 -7.93
CA LYS A 81 -4.99 -49.54 -6.85
C LYS A 81 -6.27 -49.23 -6.10
N TYR A 82 -6.48 -47.99 -5.72
CA TYR A 82 -7.72 -47.55 -5.08
C TYR A 82 -8.95 -47.83 -5.95
N VAL A 83 -8.88 -47.49 -7.24
CA VAL A 83 -10.00 -47.67 -8.18
C VAL A 83 -10.40 -49.14 -8.31
N TYR A 84 -9.47 -50.11 -8.52
CA TYR A 84 -9.85 -51.49 -8.66
C TYR A 84 -10.15 -52.22 -7.34
N GLN A 85 -9.75 -51.66 -6.19
CA GLN A 85 -10.10 -52.22 -4.89
C GLN A 85 -11.45 -51.67 -4.38
N THR A 86 -11.73 -50.38 -4.61
CA THR A 86 -12.88 -49.71 -3.95
C THR A 86 -13.97 -49.29 -4.92
N VAL A 87 -13.63 -48.66 -6.08
CA VAL A 87 -14.63 -48.07 -6.97
C VAL A 87 -15.23 -49.08 -7.97
N LEU A 88 -14.39 -49.86 -8.59
CA LEU A 88 -14.77 -50.96 -9.53
C LEU A 88 -14.08 -52.24 -9.11
N PRO A 89 -14.55 -52.93 -8.07
CA PRO A 89 -13.89 -54.12 -7.53
C PRO A 89 -13.57 -55.15 -8.61
N GLY A 90 -12.33 -55.61 -8.64
CA GLY A 90 -11.88 -56.57 -9.64
C GLY A 90 -10.39 -56.91 -9.52
N PRO A 91 -9.90 -57.89 -10.30
CA PRO A 91 -8.48 -58.22 -10.30
C PRO A 91 -7.64 -57.04 -10.78
N GLY A 92 -6.47 -56.85 -10.16
CA GLY A 92 -5.52 -55.77 -10.55
C GLY A 92 -5.08 -55.87 -12.00
N CYS A 93 -4.57 -54.77 -12.53
CA CYS A 93 -4.06 -54.68 -13.89
C CYS A 93 -2.55 -54.94 -13.94
N ARG A 94 -2.10 -55.61 -15.00
CA ARG A 94 -0.68 -55.58 -15.40
C ARG A 94 -0.33 -54.14 -15.86
N PRO A 95 0.92 -53.69 -15.74
CA PRO A 95 1.38 -52.42 -16.29
C PRO A 95 1.01 -52.33 -17.78
N PHE A 96 0.37 -51.22 -18.16
CA PHE A 96 0.04 -50.90 -19.55
C PHE A 96 0.09 -49.39 -19.76
N ASN A 97 0.39 -48.98 -20.97
CA ASN A 97 0.27 -47.59 -21.39
C ASN A 97 -0.83 -47.47 -22.44
N LEU A 98 -1.63 -46.44 -22.36
CA LEU A 98 -2.62 -46.12 -23.39
C LEU A 98 -1.91 -45.60 -24.64
N THR A 99 -2.31 -46.12 -25.80
CA THR A 99 -1.92 -45.47 -27.06
C THR A 99 -2.56 -44.07 -27.17
N PRO A 100 -2.00 -43.14 -27.94
CA PRO A 100 -2.62 -41.82 -28.14
C PRO A 100 -4.09 -41.87 -28.59
N LYS A 101 -4.43 -42.82 -29.45
CA LYS A 101 -5.81 -43.03 -29.91
C LYS A 101 -6.77 -43.54 -28.81
N GLU A 102 -6.29 -44.40 -27.94
CA GLU A 102 -7.08 -44.88 -26.80
C GLU A 102 -7.27 -43.78 -25.75
N ASN A 103 -6.24 -43.02 -25.47
CA ASN A 103 -6.32 -41.86 -24.57
C ASN A 103 -7.33 -40.85 -25.11
N GLU A 104 -7.28 -40.54 -26.38
CA GLU A 104 -8.22 -39.64 -27.02
C GLU A 104 -9.67 -40.11 -26.89
N ARG A 105 -9.92 -41.43 -27.14
CA ARG A 105 -11.28 -42.01 -26.99
C ARG A 105 -11.79 -41.98 -25.55
N ILE A 106 -10.90 -42.11 -24.57
CA ILE A 106 -11.26 -41.99 -23.16
C ILE A 106 -11.63 -40.53 -22.86
N TYR A 107 -10.81 -39.57 -23.30
CA TYR A 107 -11.08 -38.16 -23.07
C TYR A 107 -12.34 -37.65 -23.77
N GLN A 108 -12.71 -38.15 -24.93
CA GLN A 108 -13.99 -37.84 -25.55
C GLN A 108 -15.18 -38.19 -24.62
N ARG A 109 -15.08 -39.29 -23.89
CA ARG A 109 -16.09 -39.67 -22.87
C ARG A 109 -16.01 -38.80 -21.61
N VAL A 110 -14.80 -38.49 -21.16
CA VAL A 110 -14.58 -37.58 -20.01
C VAL A 110 -15.20 -36.20 -20.31
N PHE A 111 -14.98 -35.66 -21.51
CA PHE A 111 -15.57 -34.37 -21.90
C PHE A 111 -17.08 -34.41 -21.93
N GLN A 112 -17.67 -35.50 -22.47
CA GLN A 112 -19.15 -35.70 -22.47
C GLN A 112 -19.69 -35.77 -21.03
N LEU A 113 -19.02 -36.51 -20.12
CA LEU A 113 -19.44 -36.67 -18.75
C LEU A 113 -19.32 -35.38 -17.93
N CYS A 114 -18.25 -34.58 -18.15
CA CYS A 114 -17.99 -33.35 -17.44
C CYS A 114 -18.62 -32.12 -18.12
N ASN A 115 -19.26 -32.29 -19.27
CA ASN A 115 -19.79 -31.18 -20.09
C ASN A 115 -18.73 -30.15 -20.47
N TYR A 116 -17.56 -30.65 -20.88
CA TYR A 116 -16.44 -29.83 -21.35
C TYR A 116 -16.21 -30.02 -22.85
N GLN A 117 -15.62 -29.01 -23.49
CA GLN A 117 -15.17 -29.07 -24.89
C GLN A 117 -13.64 -29.26 -24.91
N ARG A 118 -13.18 -30.01 -25.90
CA ARG A 118 -11.75 -30.13 -26.15
C ARG A 118 -11.24 -28.82 -26.75
N TRP A 119 -10.08 -28.35 -26.28
CA TRP A 119 -9.41 -27.22 -26.90
C TRP A 119 -9.18 -27.46 -28.39
N ASN A 120 -9.59 -26.51 -29.23
CA ASN A 120 -9.30 -26.48 -30.66
C ASN A 120 -8.90 -25.05 -31.05
N VAL A 121 -7.72 -24.90 -31.66
CA VAL A 121 -7.20 -23.59 -32.05
C VAL A 121 -8.11 -22.86 -33.04
N LYS A 122 -8.78 -23.62 -33.95
CA LYS A 122 -9.67 -23.03 -34.97
C LYS A 122 -10.96 -22.47 -34.35
N ASP A 123 -11.51 -23.16 -33.37
CA ASP A 123 -12.80 -22.81 -32.78
C ASP A 123 -12.66 -21.84 -31.57
N HIS A 124 -11.61 -22.00 -30.77
CA HIS A 124 -11.46 -21.26 -29.51
C HIS A 124 -10.30 -20.24 -29.54
N GLY A 125 -9.35 -20.39 -30.47
CA GLY A 125 -8.12 -19.59 -30.44
C GLY A 125 -8.32 -18.10 -30.74
N ALA A 126 -9.27 -17.73 -31.59
CA ALA A 126 -9.58 -16.33 -31.87
C ALA A 126 -10.27 -15.68 -30.65
N ALA A 127 -11.31 -16.30 -30.11
CA ALA A 127 -12.05 -15.78 -28.97
C ALA A 127 -11.17 -15.63 -27.70
N LEU A 128 -10.27 -16.60 -27.46
CA LEU A 128 -9.32 -16.48 -26.36
C LEU A 128 -8.33 -15.32 -26.58
N ARG A 129 -7.83 -15.14 -27.83
CA ARG A 129 -6.94 -14.00 -28.11
C ARG A 129 -7.64 -12.67 -27.93
N ASP A 130 -8.85 -12.52 -28.40
CA ASP A 130 -9.63 -11.29 -28.24
C ASP A 130 -9.86 -10.97 -26.75
N TYR A 131 -10.21 -11.98 -25.96
CA TYR A 131 -10.34 -11.84 -24.51
C TYR A 131 -9.02 -11.42 -23.84
N LEU A 132 -7.90 -12.10 -24.19
CA LEU A 132 -6.60 -11.79 -23.62
C LEU A 132 -6.07 -10.42 -24.07
N SER A 133 -6.39 -9.94 -25.29
CA SER A 133 -6.05 -8.59 -25.73
C SER A 133 -6.75 -7.53 -24.87
N GLN A 134 -8.00 -7.75 -24.48
CA GLN A 134 -8.68 -6.87 -23.53
C GLN A 134 -8.01 -6.89 -22.14
N GLN A 135 -7.65 -8.07 -21.65
CA GLN A 135 -6.92 -8.20 -20.37
C GLN A 135 -5.52 -7.57 -20.42
N ALA A 136 -4.83 -7.63 -21.55
CA ALA A 136 -3.52 -7.04 -21.74
C ALA A 136 -3.53 -5.50 -21.63
N ARG A 137 -4.63 -4.84 -21.95
CA ARG A 137 -4.80 -3.39 -21.70
C ARG A 137 -4.85 -3.06 -20.23
N ALA A 138 -5.44 -3.93 -19.42
CA ALA A 138 -5.43 -3.79 -17.97
C ALA A 138 -4.05 -4.09 -17.39
N TRP A 139 -3.41 -5.19 -17.81
CA TRP A 139 -2.05 -5.53 -17.36
C TRP A 139 -1.36 -6.49 -18.34
N THR A 140 -0.22 -6.11 -18.87
CA THR A 140 0.57 -6.89 -19.83
C THR A 140 1.46 -7.96 -19.19
N ALA A 141 1.42 -8.17 -17.88
CA ALA A 141 2.24 -9.21 -17.24
C ALA A 141 1.83 -10.61 -17.74
N PRO A 142 2.76 -11.42 -18.27
CA PRO A 142 2.43 -12.73 -18.85
C PRO A 142 1.74 -13.69 -17.87
N ARG A 143 2.07 -13.60 -16.58
CA ARG A 143 1.42 -14.42 -15.53
C ARG A 143 -0.06 -14.06 -15.39
N HIS A 144 -0.40 -12.78 -15.31
CA HIS A 144 -1.79 -12.33 -15.27
C HIS A 144 -2.60 -12.83 -16.46
N LEU A 145 -2.03 -12.75 -17.66
CA LEU A 145 -2.70 -13.23 -18.87
C LEU A 145 -2.86 -14.76 -18.88
N PHE A 146 -1.92 -15.48 -18.26
CA PHE A 146 -2.03 -16.93 -18.10
C PHE A 146 -3.19 -17.30 -17.17
N ASP A 147 -3.28 -16.65 -16.01
CA ASP A 147 -4.34 -16.89 -15.04
C ASP A 147 -5.71 -16.53 -15.65
N ALA A 148 -5.80 -15.40 -16.36
CA ALA A 148 -7.00 -15.02 -17.12
C ALA A 148 -7.37 -16.04 -18.20
N ALA A 149 -6.39 -16.66 -18.87
CA ALA A 149 -6.66 -17.71 -19.86
C ALA A 149 -7.24 -18.99 -19.22
N ILE A 150 -6.73 -19.37 -18.03
CA ILE A 150 -7.24 -20.49 -17.25
C ILE A 150 -8.69 -20.22 -16.82
N GLU A 151 -8.96 -19.03 -16.29
CA GLU A 151 -10.30 -18.60 -15.88
C GLU A 151 -11.28 -18.60 -17.06
N TYR A 152 -10.88 -18.05 -18.19
CA TYR A 152 -11.68 -18.07 -19.42
C TYR A 152 -12.02 -19.50 -19.85
N CYS A 153 -11.02 -20.38 -19.92
CA CYS A 153 -11.24 -21.78 -20.30
C CYS A 153 -12.21 -22.49 -19.34
N SER A 154 -12.06 -22.26 -18.04
CA SER A 154 -12.94 -22.83 -17.02
C SER A 154 -14.37 -22.30 -17.13
N GLY A 155 -14.56 -21.01 -17.32
CA GLY A 155 -15.86 -20.37 -17.50
C GLY A 155 -16.60 -20.83 -18.75
N GLN A 156 -15.87 -21.03 -19.86
CA GLN A 156 -16.43 -21.52 -21.12
C GLN A 156 -16.52 -23.06 -21.18
N LYS A 157 -16.16 -23.78 -20.13
CA LYS A 157 -16.12 -25.24 -20.11
C LYS A 157 -15.22 -25.82 -21.20
N ILE A 158 -14.06 -25.22 -21.43
CA ILE A 158 -13.04 -25.68 -22.38
C ILE A 158 -11.90 -26.32 -21.59
N ALA A 159 -11.43 -27.49 -22.00
CA ALA A 159 -10.26 -28.12 -21.39
C ALA A 159 -9.03 -27.22 -21.57
N ILE A 160 -8.27 -27.03 -20.52
CA ILE A 160 -7.08 -26.15 -20.52
C ILE A 160 -6.07 -26.64 -21.58
N PRO A 161 -5.61 -25.77 -22.49
CA PRO A 161 -4.61 -26.12 -23.51
C PRO A 161 -3.25 -26.45 -22.88
N ALA A 162 -2.40 -27.13 -23.64
CA ALA A 162 -1.01 -27.37 -23.23
C ALA A 162 -0.27 -26.04 -22.96
N TYR A 163 0.62 -26.04 -21.99
CA TYR A 163 1.42 -24.86 -21.58
C TYR A 163 2.06 -24.14 -22.76
N SER A 164 2.71 -24.89 -23.67
CA SER A 164 3.35 -24.31 -24.87
C SER A 164 2.38 -23.60 -25.80
N THR A 165 1.09 -24.01 -25.81
CA THR A 165 0.04 -23.35 -26.60
C THR A 165 -0.36 -22.03 -25.95
N LEU A 166 -0.62 -22.01 -24.65
CA LEU A 166 -0.95 -20.78 -23.91
C LEU A 166 0.24 -19.81 -23.94
N GLN A 167 1.46 -20.30 -23.70
CA GLN A 167 2.67 -19.51 -23.78
C GLN A 167 2.82 -18.80 -25.13
N LYS A 168 2.55 -19.50 -26.24
CA LYS A 168 2.60 -18.93 -27.59
C LYS A 168 1.52 -17.85 -27.77
N ILE A 169 0.28 -18.15 -27.41
CA ILE A 169 -0.85 -17.20 -27.54
C ILE A 169 -0.57 -15.94 -26.73
N ILE A 170 -0.15 -16.08 -25.48
CA ILE A 170 0.13 -14.95 -24.58
C ILE A 170 1.30 -14.11 -25.12
N SER A 171 2.38 -14.74 -25.58
CA SER A 171 3.53 -14.02 -26.15
C SER A 171 3.13 -13.22 -27.39
N GLN A 172 2.28 -13.78 -28.24
CA GLN A 172 1.73 -13.09 -29.40
C GLN A 172 0.83 -11.92 -29.00
N VAL A 173 -0.12 -12.13 -28.09
CA VAL A 173 -1.04 -11.07 -27.61
C VAL A 173 -0.28 -9.89 -27.02
N VAL A 174 0.73 -10.14 -26.18
CA VAL A 174 1.55 -9.06 -25.61
C VAL A 174 2.29 -8.28 -26.71
N GLY A 175 2.88 -8.97 -27.68
CA GLY A 175 3.58 -8.35 -28.80
C GLY A 175 2.63 -7.53 -29.69
N ASP A 176 1.55 -8.15 -30.13
CA ASP A 176 0.55 -7.54 -31.03
C ASP A 176 -0.07 -6.29 -30.40
N GLU A 177 -0.41 -6.33 -29.08
CA GLU A 177 -1.01 -5.19 -28.38
C GLU A 177 -0.01 -4.05 -28.22
N GLN A 178 1.26 -4.35 -27.93
CA GLN A 178 2.31 -3.33 -27.86
C GLN A 178 2.57 -2.70 -29.24
N GLU A 179 2.60 -3.47 -30.31
CA GLU A 179 2.74 -2.96 -31.66
C GLU A 179 1.54 -2.11 -32.09
N HIS A 180 0.33 -2.55 -31.74
CA HIS A 180 -0.89 -1.80 -32.01
C HIS A 180 -0.89 -0.43 -31.29
N MET A 181 -0.54 -0.40 -30.00
CA MET A 181 -0.40 0.85 -29.25
C MET A 181 0.68 1.76 -29.85
N ALA A 182 1.83 1.20 -30.20
CA ALA A 182 2.92 1.93 -30.81
C ALA A 182 2.53 2.56 -32.16
N ALA A 183 1.84 1.82 -33.01
CA ALA A 183 1.36 2.31 -34.29
C ALA A 183 0.25 3.37 -34.17
N HIS A 184 -0.59 3.27 -33.13
CA HIS A 184 -1.58 4.29 -32.81
C HIS A 184 -0.90 5.61 -32.41
N LEU A 185 0.05 5.54 -31.49
CA LEU A 185 0.81 6.71 -31.02
C LEU A 185 1.59 7.36 -32.17
N GLU A 186 2.21 6.56 -33.04
CA GLU A 186 2.95 7.07 -34.19
C GLU A 186 2.10 7.95 -35.11
N ARG A 187 0.84 7.63 -35.30
CA ARG A 187 -0.10 8.40 -36.11
C ARG A 187 -0.63 9.65 -35.39
N ALA A 188 -0.90 9.54 -34.08
CA ALA A 188 -1.58 10.57 -33.31
C ALA A 188 -0.65 11.67 -32.78
N MET A 189 0.64 11.37 -32.57
CA MET A 189 1.62 12.32 -31.99
C MET A 189 1.95 13.47 -32.93
N SER A 190 2.08 14.68 -32.37
CA SER A 190 2.57 15.86 -33.06
C SER A 190 4.04 15.71 -33.49
N ARG A 191 4.44 16.46 -34.53
CA ARG A 191 5.85 16.51 -34.98
C ARG A 191 6.78 17.04 -33.91
N GLY A 192 6.32 18.04 -33.14
CA GLY A 192 7.08 18.62 -32.02
C GLY A 192 7.42 17.62 -30.94
N LEU A 193 6.40 16.86 -30.46
CA LEU A 193 6.61 15.83 -29.44
C LEU A 193 7.52 14.70 -29.95
N LYS A 194 7.35 14.24 -31.19
CA LYS A 194 8.25 13.24 -31.82
C LYS A 194 9.70 13.69 -31.81
N GLN A 195 9.95 14.96 -32.21
CA GLN A 195 11.29 15.53 -32.21
C GLN A 195 11.86 15.62 -30.79
N ALA A 196 11.09 16.12 -29.81
CA ALA A 196 11.51 16.23 -28.43
C ALA A 196 11.90 14.87 -27.82
N LEU A 197 11.09 13.81 -28.10
CA LEU A 197 11.41 12.46 -27.63
C LEU A 197 12.65 11.88 -28.33
N ALA A 198 12.84 12.16 -29.63
CA ALA A 198 14.04 11.75 -30.35
C ALA A 198 15.29 12.44 -29.81
N GLU A 199 15.22 13.74 -29.54
CA GLU A 199 16.31 14.52 -28.91
C GLU A 199 16.64 13.99 -27.51
N LEU A 200 15.63 13.64 -26.73
CA LEU A 200 15.80 13.04 -25.40
C LEU A 200 16.53 11.70 -25.47
N VAL A 201 16.14 10.81 -26.39
CA VAL A 201 16.78 9.50 -26.59
C VAL A 201 18.21 9.65 -27.07
N ASN A 202 18.47 10.59 -27.98
CA ASN A 202 19.79 10.84 -28.56
C ASN A 202 20.71 11.63 -27.62
N GLY A 203 20.16 12.30 -26.61
CA GLY A 203 20.89 13.16 -25.69
C GLY A 203 21.31 14.50 -26.29
N THR A 204 20.60 14.97 -27.31
CA THR A 204 20.83 16.26 -28.00
C THR A 204 19.91 17.37 -27.50
N GLY A 205 18.90 17.04 -26.71
CA GLY A 205 17.93 17.98 -26.17
C GLY A 205 18.43 18.75 -24.93
N PRO A 206 17.70 19.78 -24.51
CA PRO A 206 18.06 20.64 -23.37
C PRO A 206 18.02 19.89 -22.02
N LEU A 207 17.21 18.85 -21.88
CA LEU A 207 17.16 17.99 -20.71
C LEU A 207 17.90 16.68 -20.99
N PRO A 208 19.07 16.44 -20.38
CA PRO A 208 19.78 15.17 -20.53
C PRO A 208 18.93 14.01 -19.97
N PHE A 209 18.90 12.89 -20.67
CA PHE A 209 18.13 11.70 -20.28
C PHE A 209 18.49 11.21 -18.86
N ARG A 210 19.78 11.32 -18.49
CA ARG A 210 20.21 11.02 -17.12
C ARG A 210 19.53 11.91 -16.07
N GLN A 211 19.33 13.19 -16.39
CA GLN A 211 18.72 14.17 -15.48
C GLN A 211 17.21 13.91 -15.35
N LEU A 212 16.52 13.57 -16.46
CA LEU A 212 15.12 13.16 -16.41
C LEU A 212 14.89 11.97 -15.45
N ARG A 213 15.82 11.01 -15.44
CA ARG A 213 15.78 9.83 -14.57
C ARG A 213 16.22 10.10 -13.13
N GLN A 214 16.90 11.20 -12.87
CA GLN A 214 17.26 11.57 -11.51
C GLN A 214 16.02 12.09 -10.79
N SER A 215 15.79 11.54 -9.61
CA SER A 215 14.74 12.02 -8.73
C SER A 215 15.33 12.47 -7.40
N ALA A 216 14.64 13.41 -6.76
CA ALA A 216 15.03 13.90 -5.45
C ALA A 216 15.05 12.74 -4.43
N ARG A 217 16.08 12.72 -3.58
CA ARG A 217 16.25 11.70 -2.54
C ARG A 217 15.65 12.11 -1.21
N ASN A 218 15.62 13.41 -0.95
CA ASN A 218 15.13 14.02 0.28
C ASN A 218 14.54 15.41 0.01
N PHE A 219 14.18 16.16 1.06
CA PHE A 219 13.56 17.47 0.95
C PHE A 219 14.54 18.65 0.97
N THR A 220 15.85 18.44 0.75
CA THR A 220 16.77 19.58 0.64
C THR A 220 16.51 20.40 -0.62
N GLY A 221 16.80 21.71 -0.59
CA GLY A 221 16.57 22.59 -1.74
C GLY A 221 17.28 22.10 -3.01
N THR A 222 18.52 21.60 -2.89
CA THR A 222 19.29 21.05 -4.01
C THR A 222 18.70 19.76 -4.59
N GLU A 223 18.04 18.96 -3.79
CA GLU A 223 17.36 17.77 -4.27
C GLU A 223 16.01 18.13 -4.90
N LEU A 224 15.25 19.06 -4.32
CA LEU A 224 13.99 19.54 -4.88
C LEU A 224 14.18 20.29 -6.21
N GLU A 225 15.30 20.97 -6.38
CA GLU A 225 15.65 21.65 -7.64
C GLU A 225 15.68 20.65 -8.83
N LYS A 226 16.08 19.40 -8.60
CA LYS A 226 16.02 18.34 -9.65
C LYS A 226 14.60 18.11 -10.15
N GLU A 227 13.62 18.14 -9.25
CA GLU A 227 12.21 17.97 -9.60
C GLU A 227 11.67 19.21 -10.33
N LEU A 228 12.05 20.39 -9.90
CA LEU A 228 11.68 21.64 -10.56
C LEU A 228 12.23 21.73 -11.98
N ILE A 229 13.48 21.31 -12.20
CA ILE A 229 14.08 21.24 -13.54
C ILE A 229 13.27 20.30 -14.44
N VAL A 230 12.99 19.09 -13.97
CA VAL A 230 12.18 18.12 -14.73
C VAL A 230 10.79 18.69 -15.01
N TYR A 231 10.12 19.21 -14.00
CA TYR A 231 8.79 19.83 -14.13
C TYR A 231 8.78 20.90 -15.22
N ARG A 232 9.67 21.89 -15.17
CA ARG A 232 9.76 23.00 -16.13
C ARG A 232 9.96 22.56 -17.57
N HIS A 233 10.71 21.46 -17.77
CA HIS A 233 11.01 20.97 -19.14
C HIS A 233 9.87 20.16 -19.73
N ILE A 234 9.11 19.42 -18.93
CA ILE A 234 8.11 18.51 -19.49
C ILE A 234 6.65 19.03 -19.38
N GLN A 235 6.38 20.04 -18.54
CA GLN A 235 5.03 20.55 -18.29
C GLN A 235 4.24 20.92 -19.56
N HIS A 236 4.91 21.48 -20.55
CA HIS A 236 4.23 21.94 -21.78
C HIS A 236 3.82 20.79 -22.71
N TRP A 237 4.41 19.61 -22.55
CA TRP A 237 4.03 18.41 -23.30
C TRP A 237 2.92 17.60 -22.65
N MET A 238 2.69 17.81 -21.34
CA MET A 238 1.77 16.96 -20.58
C MET A 238 0.34 16.94 -21.11
N PRO A 239 -0.28 18.06 -21.58
CA PRO A 239 -1.62 18.01 -22.14
C PRO A 239 -1.74 17.07 -23.36
N GLU A 240 -0.70 17.04 -24.22
CA GLU A 240 -0.66 16.11 -25.37
C GLU A 240 -0.40 14.68 -24.91
N VAL A 241 0.52 14.48 -23.96
CA VAL A 241 0.84 13.15 -23.40
C VAL A 241 -0.40 12.53 -22.74
N ASP A 242 -1.11 13.29 -21.91
CA ASP A 242 -2.33 12.83 -21.24
C ASP A 242 -3.43 12.45 -22.24
N LEU A 243 -3.63 13.28 -23.26
CA LEU A 243 -4.59 13.00 -24.31
C LEU A 243 -4.24 11.71 -25.06
N LEU A 244 -2.97 11.53 -25.45
CA LEU A 244 -2.50 10.34 -26.16
C LEU A 244 -2.67 9.08 -25.31
N LEU A 245 -2.25 9.10 -24.06
CA LEU A 245 -2.35 7.95 -23.15
C LEU A 245 -3.80 7.61 -22.82
N SER A 246 -4.69 8.59 -22.71
CA SER A 246 -6.13 8.35 -22.49
C SER A 246 -6.76 7.56 -23.63
N THR A 247 -6.32 7.76 -24.87
CA THR A 247 -6.81 6.99 -26.03
C THR A 247 -6.41 5.52 -26.01
N LEU A 248 -5.34 5.15 -25.28
CA LEU A 248 -4.88 3.77 -25.16
C LEU A 248 -5.63 2.96 -24.11
N SER A 249 -6.44 3.60 -23.26
CA SER A 249 -7.20 2.95 -22.17
C SER A 249 -6.34 2.04 -21.29
N LEU A 250 -5.10 2.46 -20.99
CA LEU A 250 -4.19 1.72 -20.13
C LEU A 250 -4.59 1.85 -18.65
N SER A 251 -4.55 0.74 -17.93
CA SER A 251 -4.64 0.81 -16.47
C SER A 251 -3.40 1.51 -15.88
N GLN A 252 -3.55 2.10 -14.70
CA GLN A 252 -2.43 2.72 -13.98
C GLN A 252 -1.28 1.72 -13.74
N LYS A 253 -1.61 0.47 -13.43
CA LYS A 253 -0.64 -0.61 -13.23
C LYS A 253 0.15 -0.92 -14.49
N ASN A 254 -0.54 -1.00 -15.64
CA ASN A 254 0.11 -1.25 -16.93
C ASN A 254 0.99 -0.06 -17.37
N LEU A 255 0.50 1.16 -17.16
CA LEU A 255 1.26 2.38 -17.43
C LEU A 255 2.58 2.40 -16.63
N GLN A 256 2.53 2.09 -15.33
CA GLN A 256 3.71 2.00 -14.48
C GLN A 256 4.67 0.90 -14.96
N HIS A 257 4.17 -0.29 -15.30
CA HIS A 257 4.97 -1.39 -15.82
C HIS A 257 5.72 -1.01 -17.13
N LEU A 258 5.04 -0.31 -18.05
CA LEU A 258 5.68 0.18 -19.27
C LEU A 258 6.71 1.29 -18.99
N ALA A 259 6.43 2.17 -18.03
CA ALA A 259 7.35 3.22 -17.62
C ALA A 259 8.63 2.67 -16.98
N GLU A 260 8.56 1.60 -16.18
CA GLU A 260 9.72 0.95 -15.55
C GLU A 260 10.77 0.52 -16.56
N LYS A 261 10.38 0.16 -17.78
CA LYS A 261 11.32 -0.18 -18.85
C LYS A 261 12.28 0.96 -19.18
N VAL A 262 11.86 2.22 -18.99
CA VAL A 262 12.71 3.40 -19.19
C VAL A 262 13.63 3.62 -17.99
N ASP A 263 13.10 3.44 -16.77
CA ASP A 263 13.86 3.62 -15.53
C ASP A 263 15.05 2.66 -15.45
N TYR A 264 14.80 1.38 -15.71
CA TYR A 264 15.83 0.35 -15.65
C TYR A 264 16.70 0.29 -16.90
N TYR A 265 16.19 0.74 -18.05
CA TYR A 265 16.79 0.43 -19.36
C TYR A 265 17.19 1.60 -20.24
N GLY A 266 17.25 2.79 -19.73
CA GLY A 266 17.49 4.02 -20.49
C GLY A 266 18.56 3.93 -21.59
N ALA A 267 19.70 3.29 -21.34
CA ALA A 267 20.78 3.14 -22.32
C ALA A 267 20.44 2.19 -23.49
N LYS A 268 19.54 1.23 -23.29
CA LYS A 268 19.16 0.23 -24.30
C LYS A 268 17.84 0.57 -25.00
N LEU A 269 17.17 1.64 -24.60
CA LEU A 269 15.96 2.14 -25.25
C LEU A 269 16.22 2.38 -26.75
N LYS A 270 17.41 2.87 -27.13
CA LYS A 270 17.84 3.06 -28.52
C LYS A 270 17.78 1.79 -29.38
N ARG A 271 17.78 0.61 -28.78
CA ARG A 271 17.72 -0.68 -29.49
C ARG A 271 16.29 -1.16 -29.77
N GLN A 272 15.29 -0.50 -29.19
CA GLN A 272 13.88 -0.81 -29.42
C GLN A 272 13.42 -0.18 -30.74
N THR A 273 12.30 -0.68 -31.27
CA THR A 273 11.62 -0.02 -32.40
C THR A 273 11.19 1.38 -31.98
N VAL A 274 11.15 2.31 -32.93
CA VAL A 274 10.79 3.72 -32.66
C VAL A 274 9.43 3.84 -31.98
N GLY A 275 8.43 3.06 -32.42
CA GLY A 275 7.11 3.07 -31.82
C GLY A 275 7.11 2.56 -30.38
N SER A 276 7.87 1.51 -30.07
CA SER A 276 8.04 1.02 -28.71
C SER A 276 8.78 2.02 -27.82
N GLN A 277 9.79 2.73 -28.37
CA GLN A 277 10.46 3.81 -27.65
C GLN A 277 9.47 4.88 -27.21
N TRP A 278 8.60 5.33 -28.14
CA TRP A 278 7.60 6.36 -27.82
C TRP A 278 6.59 5.88 -26.78
N LEU A 279 6.06 4.67 -26.93
CA LEU A 279 5.13 4.11 -25.94
C LEU A 279 5.73 4.13 -24.53
N TYR A 280 6.93 3.60 -24.37
CA TYR A 280 7.60 3.56 -23.07
C TYR A 280 7.93 4.96 -22.54
N LEU A 281 8.39 5.87 -23.40
CA LEU A 281 8.73 7.23 -23.01
C LEU A 281 7.49 8.04 -22.61
N LEU A 282 6.36 7.92 -23.31
CA LEU A 282 5.13 8.61 -22.93
C LEU A 282 4.62 8.14 -21.58
N CYS A 283 4.58 6.81 -21.35
CA CYS A 283 4.24 6.24 -20.05
C CYS A 283 5.21 6.72 -18.95
N TYR A 284 6.50 6.81 -19.28
CA TYR A 284 7.51 7.28 -18.35
C TYR A 284 7.36 8.77 -18.04
N LEU A 285 7.12 9.62 -19.04
CA LEU A 285 6.91 11.05 -18.84
C LEU A 285 5.71 11.30 -17.92
N GLN A 286 4.60 10.60 -18.15
CA GLN A 286 3.41 10.67 -17.30
C GLN A 286 3.72 10.27 -15.86
N THR A 287 4.36 9.12 -15.67
CA THR A 287 4.74 8.65 -14.33
C THR A 287 5.73 9.62 -13.65
N ARG A 288 6.71 10.09 -14.40
CA ARG A 288 7.74 11.00 -13.89
C ARG A 288 7.18 12.38 -13.55
N TRP A 289 6.23 12.87 -14.35
CA TRP A 289 5.48 14.09 -14.07
C TRP A 289 4.74 14.01 -12.73
N GLN A 290 3.94 12.96 -12.55
CA GLN A 290 3.22 12.73 -11.29
C GLN A 290 4.17 12.64 -10.10
N GLN A 291 5.26 11.89 -10.22
CA GLN A 291 6.28 11.80 -9.18
C GLN A 291 6.93 13.16 -8.85
N ALA A 292 7.23 13.96 -9.87
CA ALA A 292 7.82 15.29 -9.65
C ALA A 292 6.84 16.20 -8.89
N LEU A 293 5.59 16.25 -9.30
CA LEU A 293 4.56 17.04 -8.62
C LEU A 293 4.31 16.58 -7.18
N GLU A 294 4.24 15.27 -6.93
CA GLU A 294 4.10 14.74 -5.56
C GLU A 294 5.27 15.16 -4.67
N ARG A 295 6.50 15.10 -5.18
CA ARG A 295 7.69 15.51 -4.43
C ARG A 295 7.76 17.01 -4.22
N ILE A 296 7.35 17.80 -5.20
CA ILE A 296 7.21 19.26 -5.07
C ILE A 296 6.20 19.60 -3.97
N ALA A 297 5.02 18.96 -4.00
CA ALA A 297 3.99 19.15 -2.98
C ALA A 297 4.46 18.70 -1.58
N ASP A 298 5.03 17.49 -1.49
CA ASP A 298 5.57 16.97 -0.22
C ASP A 298 6.72 17.84 0.30
N GLY A 299 7.58 18.35 -0.60
CA GLY A 299 8.66 19.26 -0.26
C GLY A 299 8.16 20.60 0.29
N PHE A 300 7.14 21.18 -0.36
CA PHE A 300 6.47 22.37 0.10
C PHE A 300 5.86 22.17 1.51
N VAL A 301 5.06 21.14 1.68
CA VAL A 301 4.43 20.78 2.97
C VAL A 301 5.48 20.55 4.05
N HIS A 302 6.57 19.85 3.72
CA HIS A 302 7.67 19.58 4.66
C HIS A 302 8.30 20.89 5.16
N HIS A 303 8.71 21.77 4.25
CA HIS A 303 9.38 23.02 4.63
C HIS A 303 8.47 23.97 5.41
N VAL A 304 7.18 24.07 5.03
CA VAL A 304 6.21 24.89 5.78
C VAL A 304 6.03 24.34 7.20
N ARG A 305 5.81 23.03 7.36
CA ARG A 305 5.66 22.39 8.69
C ARG A 305 6.93 22.51 9.52
N GLN A 306 8.09 22.31 8.91
CA GLN A 306 9.38 22.44 9.59
C GLN A 306 9.61 23.88 10.07
N THR A 307 9.29 24.89 9.24
CA THR A 307 9.42 26.30 9.60
C THR A 307 8.46 26.64 10.74
N LYS A 308 7.20 26.20 10.67
CA LYS A 308 6.20 26.37 11.74
C LYS A 308 6.68 25.75 13.06
N GLN A 309 7.28 24.57 13.04
CA GLN A 309 7.82 23.93 14.24
C GLN A 309 9.03 24.69 14.79
N LYS A 310 9.98 25.04 13.95
CA LYS A 310 11.17 25.82 14.35
C LYS A 310 10.79 27.20 14.90
N ALA A 311 9.73 27.84 14.35
CA ALA A 311 9.20 29.08 14.87
C ALA A 311 8.64 28.90 16.29
N LYS A 312 7.94 27.80 16.55
CA LYS A 312 7.47 27.47 17.91
C LYS A 312 8.60 27.23 18.88
N ASP A 313 9.61 26.46 18.47
CA ASP A 313 10.77 26.15 19.30
C ASP A 313 11.55 27.43 19.64
N TYR A 314 11.76 28.30 18.62
CA TYR A 314 12.39 29.61 18.79
C TYR A 314 11.61 30.51 19.77
N ALA A 315 10.26 30.58 19.59
CA ALA A 315 9.41 31.38 20.47
C ALA A 315 9.44 30.87 21.91
N GLN A 316 9.42 29.57 22.14
CA GLN A 316 9.56 28.97 23.46
C GLN A 316 10.90 29.29 24.10
N GLU A 317 11.99 29.21 23.35
CA GLU A 317 13.34 29.55 23.83
C GLU A 317 13.47 31.04 24.14
N ALA A 318 12.93 31.92 23.27
CA ALA A 318 12.92 33.35 23.50
C ALA A 318 12.14 33.72 24.76
N VAL A 319 10.93 33.20 24.92
CA VAL A 319 10.12 33.41 26.13
C VAL A 319 10.81 32.86 27.37
N PHE A 320 11.46 31.70 27.29
CA PHE A 320 12.21 31.11 28.39
C PHE A 320 13.44 31.96 28.80
N LYS A 321 14.19 32.49 27.82
CA LYS A 321 15.32 33.41 28.04
C LYS A 321 14.84 34.70 28.71
N ASP A 322 13.76 35.28 28.27
CA ASP A 322 13.20 36.49 28.89
C ASP A 322 12.64 36.19 30.28
N TRP A 323 12.01 35.01 30.48
CA TRP A 323 11.63 34.54 31.81
C TRP A 323 12.85 34.37 32.73
N GLN A 324 13.94 33.77 32.28
CA GLN A 324 15.17 33.61 33.08
C GLN A 324 15.79 34.96 33.47
N LYS A 325 15.77 35.95 32.55
CA LYS A 325 16.24 37.31 32.86
C LYS A 325 15.32 37.98 33.89
N ALA A 326 14.03 37.86 33.70
CA ALA A 326 13.05 38.44 34.61
C ALA A 326 13.02 37.69 35.96
N ALA A 327 13.15 36.38 36.01
CA ALA A 327 13.10 35.57 37.23
C ALA A 327 14.12 36.00 38.29
N LYS A 328 15.34 36.43 37.89
CA LYS A 328 16.33 36.98 38.81
C LYS A 328 15.85 38.26 39.51
N ASN A 329 15.04 39.06 38.84
CA ASN A 329 14.54 40.33 39.31
C ASN A 329 13.16 40.20 39.93
N VAL A 330 12.36 39.18 39.57
CA VAL A 330 11.01 38.91 40.12
C VAL A 330 11.12 38.56 41.60
N SER A 331 12.10 37.77 42.02
CA SER A 331 12.33 37.47 43.44
C SER A 331 12.62 38.75 44.25
N LYS A 332 13.49 39.61 43.76
CA LYS A 332 13.77 40.91 44.35
C LYS A 332 12.59 41.90 44.28
N ALA A 333 11.78 41.84 43.24
CA ALA A 333 10.54 42.62 43.12
C ALA A 333 9.50 42.16 44.18
N ALA A 334 9.47 40.88 44.52
CA ALA A 334 8.67 40.37 45.62
C ALA A 334 9.13 40.99 46.97
N GLU A 335 10.44 41.15 47.20
CA GLU A 335 10.95 41.81 48.36
C GLU A 335 10.56 43.31 48.41
N VAL A 336 10.55 43.97 47.25
CA VAL A 336 10.01 45.34 47.13
C VAL A 336 8.52 45.41 47.45
N LEU A 337 7.74 44.45 47.00
CA LEU A 337 6.28 44.37 47.35
C LEU A 337 6.07 44.08 48.84
N HIS A 338 6.94 43.28 49.47
CA HIS A 338 6.91 43.04 50.91
C HIS A 338 7.04 44.31 51.72
N LEU A 339 7.76 45.35 51.26
CA LEU A 339 7.82 46.64 51.93
C LEU A 339 6.46 47.33 52.12
N PHE A 340 5.46 46.95 51.31
CA PHE A 340 4.11 47.53 51.38
C PHE A 340 3.10 46.65 52.16
N ILE A 341 3.44 45.41 52.48
CA ILE A 341 2.57 44.45 53.16
C ILE A 341 3.14 43.97 54.52
N ASP A 342 4.34 44.41 54.88
CA ASP A 342 5.00 44.07 56.16
C ASP A 342 4.46 44.98 57.27
N ASP A 343 3.67 44.42 58.16
CA ASP A 343 3.05 45.10 59.29
C ASP A 343 4.09 45.63 60.33
N SER A 344 5.36 45.20 60.23
CA SER A 344 6.43 45.68 61.08
C SER A 344 6.99 47.04 60.67
N ILE A 345 6.69 47.53 59.47
CA ILE A 345 7.12 48.83 58.94
C ILE A 345 6.15 49.92 59.40
N ASP A 346 6.72 50.97 60.03
CA ASP A 346 5.93 52.08 60.53
C ASP A 346 5.15 52.76 59.38
N LEU A 347 3.81 52.77 59.43
CA LEU A 347 2.92 53.40 58.47
C LEU A 347 3.13 54.93 58.33
N GLN A 348 3.79 55.56 59.27
CA GLN A 348 4.11 56.98 59.23
C GLN A 348 5.44 57.31 58.47
N LEU A 349 6.14 56.30 57.97
CA LEU A 349 7.34 56.54 57.19
C LEU A 349 7.04 57.34 55.91
N PRO A 350 7.83 58.39 55.64
CA PRO A 350 7.66 59.13 54.36
C PRO A 350 7.82 58.16 53.13
N PHE A 351 6.91 58.26 52.18
CA PHE A 351 6.95 57.48 50.96
C PHE A 351 8.32 57.62 50.24
N ALA A 352 9.01 58.75 50.32
CA ALA A 352 10.36 58.94 49.79
C ALA A 352 11.36 57.93 50.39
N THR A 353 11.26 57.62 51.69
CA THR A 353 12.12 56.65 52.38
C THR A 353 11.83 55.24 51.92
N VAL A 354 10.56 54.85 51.86
CA VAL A 354 10.16 53.53 51.35
C VAL A 354 10.58 53.35 49.88
N ARG A 355 10.45 54.38 49.05
CA ARG A 355 10.87 54.37 47.68
C ARG A 355 12.41 54.23 47.56
N GLN A 356 13.18 54.87 48.43
CA GLN A 356 14.63 54.75 48.47
C GLN A 356 15.05 53.33 48.92
N GLN A 357 14.38 52.76 49.86
CA GLN A 357 14.59 51.36 50.25
C GLN A 357 14.24 50.40 49.10
N ALA A 358 13.12 50.57 48.46
CA ALA A 358 12.71 49.78 47.28
C ALA A 358 13.76 49.85 46.15
N LEU A 359 14.25 51.08 45.85
CA LEU A 359 15.26 51.28 44.80
C LEU A 359 16.69 50.84 45.20
N SER A 360 16.95 50.59 46.51
CA SER A 360 18.15 49.96 46.96
C SER A 360 18.15 48.43 46.76
N LEU A 361 16.96 47.82 46.79
CA LEU A 361 16.77 46.39 46.51
C LEU A 361 16.80 46.09 45.01
N LEU A 362 16.16 46.93 44.22
CA LEU A 362 16.07 46.77 42.75
C LEU A 362 16.11 48.14 42.07
N THR A 363 16.96 48.28 41.04
CA THR A 363 17.05 49.54 40.33
C THR A 363 15.74 49.90 39.61
N LYS A 364 15.49 51.21 39.40
CA LYS A 364 14.29 51.66 38.66
C LYS A 364 14.12 50.96 37.32
N ARG A 365 15.20 50.80 36.58
CA ARG A 365 15.22 50.13 35.25
C ARG A 365 14.85 48.67 35.36
N ASP A 366 15.33 47.98 36.37
CA ASP A 366 15.03 46.56 36.58
C ASP A 366 13.57 46.36 37.02
N LEU A 367 13.01 47.26 37.87
CA LEU A 367 11.60 47.26 38.26
C LEU A 367 10.70 47.52 37.05
N GLU A 368 11.01 48.50 36.21
CA GLU A 368 10.30 48.74 34.95
C GLU A 368 10.31 47.53 34.04
N SER A 369 11.45 46.82 33.96
CA SER A 369 11.55 45.56 33.19
C SER A 369 10.66 44.46 33.76
N VAL A 370 10.57 44.34 35.08
CA VAL A 370 9.68 43.35 35.73
C VAL A 370 8.20 43.71 35.48
N CYS A 371 7.84 44.99 35.57
CA CYS A 371 6.49 45.46 35.28
C CYS A 371 6.06 45.20 33.84
N LEU A 372 6.94 45.49 32.88
CA LEU A 372 6.73 45.18 31.48
C LEU A 372 6.54 43.66 31.26
N PHE A 373 7.39 42.85 31.83
CA PHE A 373 7.29 41.40 31.77
C PHE A 373 5.97 40.87 32.29
N LEU A 374 5.50 41.38 33.46
CA LEU A 374 4.22 40.93 34.07
C LEU A 374 3.00 41.37 33.24
N ASN A 375 3.06 42.50 32.56
CA ASN A 375 1.98 43.03 31.73
C ASN A 375 1.90 42.40 30.33
N GLU A 376 3.03 41.93 29.76
CA GLU A 376 3.10 41.52 28.36
C GLU A 376 3.09 40.00 28.13
N GLN A 377 2.97 39.19 29.18
CA GLN A 377 3.13 37.72 29.13
C GLN A 377 2.36 36.94 28.05
N ARG A 378 1.33 37.48 27.43
CA ARG A 378 0.52 36.75 26.43
C ARG A 378 0.83 37.08 24.98
N ARG A 379 1.48 38.19 24.68
CA ARG A 379 1.69 38.65 23.31
C ARG A 379 3.01 38.14 22.70
N SER A 380 3.95 37.73 23.53
CA SER A 380 5.33 37.47 23.11
C SER A 380 5.53 36.21 22.26
N VAL A 381 4.77 35.13 22.50
CA VAL A 381 4.98 33.86 21.80
C VAL A 381 4.60 33.95 20.32
N ASP A 382 3.39 34.43 20.03
CA ASP A 382 2.91 34.53 18.64
C ASP A 382 3.75 35.54 17.83
N GLU A 383 4.13 36.68 18.44
CA GLU A 383 5.00 37.66 17.79
C GLU A 383 6.42 37.12 17.52
N ALA A 384 6.99 36.39 18.48
CA ALA A 384 8.30 35.74 18.29
C ALA A 384 8.27 34.68 17.16
N MET A 385 7.13 33.97 17.02
CA MET A 385 6.94 33.06 15.89
C MET A 385 6.92 33.80 14.55
N TRP A 386 6.25 34.94 14.47
CA TRP A 386 6.21 35.74 13.24
C TRP A 386 7.58 36.37 12.93
N GLN A 387 8.30 36.88 13.92
CA GLN A 387 9.67 37.36 13.75
C GLN A 387 10.59 36.31 13.16
N TYR A 388 10.49 35.06 13.67
CA TYR A 388 11.25 33.96 13.07
C TYR A 388 10.86 33.71 11.59
N CYS A 389 9.59 33.79 11.24
CA CYS A 389 9.12 33.68 9.86
C CYS A 389 9.67 34.83 8.98
N ASP A 390 9.72 36.07 9.49
CA ASP A 390 10.27 37.24 8.79
C ASP A 390 11.75 37.02 8.45
N GLU A 391 12.53 36.44 9.37
CA GLU A 391 13.94 36.09 9.15
C GLU A 391 14.16 35.02 8.07
N LYS A 392 13.13 34.27 7.68
CA LYS A 392 13.19 33.23 6.64
C LYS A 392 12.75 33.72 5.26
N GLU A 393 12.97 34.99 4.95
CA GLU A 393 12.59 35.61 3.67
C GLU A 393 13.22 34.87 2.46
N SER A 394 14.50 34.50 2.55
CA SER A 394 15.18 33.77 1.46
C SER A 394 14.56 32.40 1.16
N LEU A 395 14.10 31.67 2.19
CA LEU A 395 13.38 30.42 2.01
C LEU A 395 12.01 30.66 1.36
N ARG A 396 11.28 31.69 1.80
CA ARG A 396 9.95 32.01 1.31
C ARG A 396 9.99 32.47 -0.15
N LYS A 397 10.80 33.50 -0.44
CA LYS A 397 10.91 34.10 -1.79
C LYS A 397 11.63 33.20 -2.80
N GLY A 398 12.52 32.35 -2.32
CA GLY A 398 13.21 31.35 -3.15
C GLY A 398 12.41 30.05 -3.28
N LEU A 399 12.88 29.01 -2.60
CA LEU A 399 12.37 27.64 -2.76
C LEU A 399 10.84 27.50 -2.61
N LEU A 400 10.24 28.12 -1.58
CA LEU A 400 8.78 27.92 -1.35
C LEU A 400 7.92 28.53 -2.44
N ARG A 401 8.27 29.71 -2.98
CA ARG A 401 7.55 30.30 -4.12
C ARG A 401 7.64 29.41 -5.34
N GLU A 402 8.81 28.91 -5.67
CA GLU A 402 9.01 28.06 -6.83
C GLU A 402 8.20 26.77 -6.73
N LEU A 403 8.19 26.12 -5.54
CA LEU A 403 7.36 24.94 -5.31
C LEU A 403 5.87 25.29 -5.37
N PHE A 404 5.45 26.38 -4.76
CA PHE A 404 4.04 26.84 -4.72
C PHE A 404 3.48 27.12 -6.12
N LEU A 405 4.26 27.74 -6.98
CA LEU A 405 3.86 28.10 -8.35
C LEU A 405 3.66 26.88 -9.26
N CYS A 406 4.22 25.73 -8.91
CA CYS A 406 4.02 24.48 -9.65
C CYS A 406 2.72 23.75 -9.29
N LEU A 407 2.03 24.13 -8.20
CA LEU A 407 0.89 23.42 -7.65
C LEU A 407 -0.43 24.09 -8.05
N ARG A 408 -1.42 23.30 -8.46
CA ARG A 408 -2.80 23.79 -8.72
C ARG A 408 -3.70 23.39 -7.56
N PHE A 409 -4.36 24.38 -6.95
CA PHE A 409 -5.21 24.17 -5.78
C PHE A 409 -6.68 24.27 -6.15
N GLU A 410 -7.48 23.32 -5.67
CA GLU A 410 -8.94 23.35 -5.75
C GLU A 410 -9.54 23.22 -4.34
N GLY A 411 -10.55 24.03 -4.04
CA GLY A 411 -11.24 24.03 -2.75
C GLY A 411 -12.49 23.18 -2.78
N CYS A 412 -12.63 22.30 -1.79
CA CYS A 412 -13.88 21.61 -1.49
C CYS A 412 -14.78 22.48 -0.59
N ASP A 413 -15.90 21.94 -0.13
CA ASP A 413 -16.88 22.68 0.67
C ASP A 413 -16.25 23.48 1.82
N GLY A 414 -16.47 24.80 1.80
CA GLY A 414 -15.96 25.73 2.80
C GLY A 414 -14.55 26.26 2.57
N THR A 415 -13.80 25.80 1.56
CA THR A 415 -12.42 26.25 1.26
C THR A 415 -12.25 26.90 -0.10
N GLN A 416 -13.35 27.14 -0.84
CA GLN A 416 -13.29 27.79 -2.16
C GLN A 416 -12.64 29.17 -2.11
N HIS A 417 -12.91 29.94 -1.05
CA HIS A 417 -12.30 31.26 -0.86
C HIS A 417 -10.77 31.18 -0.68
N LEU A 418 -10.29 30.15 0.04
CA LEU A 418 -8.85 29.92 0.18
C LEU A 418 -8.23 29.54 -1.15
N ALA A 419 -8.84 28.61 -1.89
CA ALA A 419 -8.34 28.22 -3.22
C ALA A 419 -8.29 29.42 -4.18
N ALA A 420 -9.32 30.27 -4.19
CA ALA A 420 -9.34 31.49 -4.99
C ALA A 420 -8.23 32.48 -4.58
N ALA A 421 -7.97 32.63 -3.28
CA ALA A 421 -6.89 33.49 -2.80
C ALA A 421 -5.50 32.94 -3.18
N LEU A 422 -5.30 31.61 -3.09
CA LEU A 422 -4.07 30.96 -3.53
C LEU A 422 -3.83 31.14 -5.03
N ALA A 423 -4.86 30.91 -5.86
CA ALA A 423 -4.77 31.12 -7.31
C ALA A 423 -4.46 32.58 -7.68
N LYS A 424 -5.11 33.54 -6.99
CA LYS A 424 -4.80 34.96 -7.16
C LYS A 424 -3.37 35.30 -6.80
N THR A 425 -2.89 34.77 -5.66
CA THR A 425 -1.49 34.91 -5.23
C THR A 425 -0.53 34.35 -6.25
N GLN A 426 -0.82 33.18 -6.83
CA GLN A 426 0.02 32.57 -7.88
C GLN A 426 0.08 33.46 -9.13
N ASN A 427 -1.03 34.04 -9.55
CA ASN A 427 -1.09 34.93 -10.71
C ASN A 427 -0.26 36.20 -10.49
N GLU A 428 -0.31 36.79 -9.29
CA GLU A 428 0.48 37.99 -8.95
C GLU A 428 1.99 37.66 -8.88
N LEU A 429 2.36 36.50 -8.30
CA LEU A 429 3.77 36.07 -8.20
C LEU A 429 4.38 35.61 -9.53
N ASN A 430 3.55 35.19 -10.51
CA ASN A 430 3.96 34.88 -11.88
C ASN A 430 4.09 36.10 -12.77
N GLY A 431 3.63 37.30 -12.32
CA GLY A 431 3.69 38.54 -13.09
C GLY A 431 5.12 39.12 -13.25
N GLN A 432 5.27 40.13 -14.12
CA GLN A 432 6.57 40.74 -14.38
C GLN A 432 7.25 41.31 -13.13
N ASP A 433 6.49 41.80 -12.17
CA ASP A 433 7.00 42.35 -10.91
C ASP A 433 7.20 41.32 -9.80
N ALA A 434 6.71 40.08 -9.95
CA ALA A 434 6.81 38.94 -9.02
C ALA A 434 6.60 39.33 -7.52
N GLN A 435 5.71 40.30 -7.27
CA GLN A 435 5.38 40.80 -5.94
C GLN A 435 3.89 40.65 -5.66
N LEU A 436 3.58 40.18 -4.45
CA LEU A 436 2.22 40.10 -3.98
C LEU A 436 1.73 41.53 -3.65
N GLN A 437 0.66 41.97 -4.32
CA GLN A 437 0.14 43.32 -4.18
C GLN A 437 -1.17 43.37 -3.40
N THR A 438 -1.90 42.27 -3.39
CA THR A 438 -3.24 42.21 -2.81
C THR A 438 -3.40 41.07 -1.85
N ALA A 439 -4.21 41.28 -0.81
CA ALA A 439 -4.54 40.25 0.16
C ALA A 439 -6.06 40.15 0.40
N ASP A 440 -6.55 38.95 0.59
CA ASP A 440 -7.95 38.71 0.91
C ASP A 440 -8.15 38.74 2.45
N THR A 441 -8.69 39.86 2.92
CA THR A 441 -8.93 40.11 4.35
C THR A 441 -10.02 39.22 4.95
N ARG A 442 -10.86 38.55 4.11
CA ARG A 442 -11.94 37.66 4.54
C ARG A 442 -11.39 36.36 5.16
N LEU A 443 -10.16 35.97 4.80
CA LEU A 443 -9.47 34.80 5.35
C LEU A 443 -8.90 35.06 6.76
N LEU A 444 -8.81 36.34 7.18
CA LEU A 444 -8.15 36.71 8.42
C LEU A 444 -9.08 36.61 9.62
N SER A 445 -8.78 35.74 10.56
CA SER A 445 -9.41 35.72 11.87
C SER A 445 -9.04 36.97 12.68
N LYS A 446 -9.83 37.28 13.73
CA LYS A 446 -9.52 38.40 14.65
C LYS A 446 -8.10 38.30 15.20
N LYS A 447 -7.66 37.11 15.59
CA LYS A 447 -6.30 36.86 16.11
C LYS A 447 -5.23 37.06 15.01
N SER A 448 -5.47 36.60 13.80
CA SER A 448 -4.52 36.76 12.68
C SER A 448 -4.29 38.20 12.29
N ARG A 449 -5.32 39.04 12.38
CA ARG A 449 -5.24 40.48 12.07
C ARG A 449 -4.27 41.24 12.96
N GLU A 450 -4.12 40.85 14.23
CA GLU A 450 -3.19 41.48 15.17
C GLU A 450 -1.71 41.39 14.72
N PHE A 451 -1.35 40.37 13.93
CA PHE A 451 0.02 40.11 13.49
C PHE A 451 0.25 40.39 12.01
N LEU A 452 -0.83 40.45 11.23
CA LEU A 452 -0.77 40.62 9.77
C LEU A 452 -1.09 42.05 9.31
N LEU A 453 -1.50 42.92 10.23
CA LEU A 453 -1.71 44.35 9.96
C LEU A 453 -0.66 45.20 10.66
N ASP A 454 -0.25 46.28 9.99
CA ASP A 454 0.57 47.33 10.62
C ASP A 454 -0.23 48.25 11.51
N GLY A 455 0.41 49.24 12.15
CA GLY A 455 -0.25 50.22 13.01
C GLY A 455 -1.27 51.13 12.30
N GLU A 456 -1.23 51.22 10.98
CA GLU A 456 -2.13 51.99 10.12
C GLU A 456 -3.27 51.13 9.54
N GLY A 457 -3.24 49.80 9.78
CA GLY A 457 -4.26 48.86 9.30
C GLY A 457 -3.96 48.29 7.91
N ASN A 458 -2.77 48.55 7.34
CA ASN A 458 -2.31 47.95 6.10
C ASN A 458 -1.80 46.53 6.32
N ILE A 459 -1.93 45.67 5.30
CA ILE A 459 -1.52 44.28 5.40
C ILE A 459 0.01 44.16 5.21
N LEU A 460 0.65 43.48 6.14
CA LEU A 460 2.05 43.07 6.03
C LEU A 460 2.14 41.92 5.02
N ILE A 461 2.41 42.26 3.76
CA ILE A 461 2.34 41.35 2.60
C ILE A 461 3.22 40.11 2.77
N ASP A 462 4.42 40.25 3.31
CA ASP A 462 5.34 39.13 3.54
C ASP A 462 4.81 38.14 4.58
N ARG A 463 4.19 38.64 5.65
CA ARG A 463 3.53 37.79 6.65
C ARG A 463 2.24 37.17 6.11
N TYR A 464 1.52 37.86 5.22
CA TYR A 464 0.33 37.32 4.57
C TYR A 464 0.67 36.16 3.64
N GLU A 465 1.77 36.22 2.90
CA GLU A 465 2.26 35.10 2.09
C GLU A 465 2.57 33.87 2.98
N TRP A 466 3.27 34.07 4.10
CA TRP A 466 3.50 33.02 5.09
C TRP A 466 2.19 32.46 5.67
N PHE A 467 1.24 33.34 5.97
CA PHE A 467 -0.08 32.94 6.46
C PHE A 467 -0.77 31.99 5.49
N LEU A 468 -0.81 32.34 4.20
CA LEU A 468 -1.39 31.47 3.16
C LEU A 468 -0.67 30.11 3.09
N TYR A 469 0.66 30.10 3.09
CA TYR A 469 1.42 28.87 3.05
C TYR A 469 1.16 27.97 4.25
N GLN A 470 0.99 28.53 5.43
CA GLN A 470 0.67 27.78 6.64
C GLN A 470 -0.75 27.18 6.64
N GLN A 471 -1.68 27.72 5.84
CA GLN A 471 -3.02 27.16 5.72
C GLN A 471 -3.08 25.85 4.90
N ILE A 472 -2.13 25.68 3.96
CA ILE A 472 -2.14 24.57 2.99
C ILE A 472 -1.93 23.22 3.65
N PRO A 473 -0.88 22.95 4.45
CA PRO A 473 -0.59 21.62 4.98
C PRO A 473 -1.68 21.02 5.86
N ASP A 474 -2.43 21.86 6.54
CA ASP A 474 -3.46 21.42 7.48
C ASP A 474 -4.80 21.11 6.77
N ARG A 475 -4.98 21.61 5.51
CA ARG A 475 -6.18 21.44 4.70
C ARG A 475 -6.05 20.49 3.53
N LEU A 476 -4.83 20.07 3.17
CA LEU A 476 -4.58 19.04 2.15
C LEU A 476 -5.08 17.64 2.56
N ASN A 477 -5.95 17.54 3.52
CA ASN A 477 -6.60 16.31 4.00
C ASN A 477 -8.02 16.11 3.42
N GLY A 478 -8.30 16.70 2.26
CA GLY A 478 -9.59 16.61 1.55
C GLY A 478 -10.42 17.89 1.55
N GLN A 479 -10.04 18.92 2.32
CA GLN A 479 -10.66 20.24 2.25
C GLN A 479 -10.09 21.08 1.11
N LEU A 480 -8.76 21.04 0.95
CA LEU A 480 -8.03 21.59 -0.19
C LEU A 480 -7.43 20.43 -0.94
N THR A 481 -7.50 20.44 -2.26
CA THR A 481 -7.03 19.35 -3.11
C THR A 481 -6.04 19.85 -4.17
N LEU A 482 -5.20 18.92 -4.66
CA LEU A 482 -4.30 19.12 -5.79
C LEU A 482 -4.71 18.13 -6.88
N PRO A 483 -5.53 18.52 -7.85
CA PRO A 483 -6.14 17.57 -8.80
C PRO A 483 -5.13 16.82 -9.66
N ASP A 484 -3.98 17.43 -9.93
CA ASP A 484 -2.92 16.84 -10.75
C ASP A 484 -2.06 15.81 -10.00
N ILE A 485 -2.30 15.60 -8.70
CA ILE A 485 -1.47 14.75 -7.83
C ILE A 485 -2.33 13.66 -7.19
N THR A 486 -2.03 12.40 -7.45
CA THR A 486 -2.79 11.25 -6.94
C THR A 486 -2.97 11.28 -5.42
N LYS A 487 -1.93 11.63 -4.69
CA LYS A 487 -1.93 11.66 -3.21
C LYS A 487 -2.88 12.71 -2.61
N TYR A 488 -3.14 13.81 -3.31
CA TYR A 488 -3.83 14.99 -2.78
C TYR A 488 -5.08 15.39 -3.58
N ARG A 489 -5.50 14.58 -4.56
CA ARG A 489 -6.71 14.84 -5.32
C ARG A 489 -7.98 14.61 -4.50
N ALA A 490 -9.10 15.10 -4.97
CA ALA A 490 -10.39 14.88 -4.32
C ALA A 490 -10.77 13.39 -4.33
N LEU A 491 -11.40 12.90 -3.26
CA LEU A 491 -11.88 11.51 -3.17
C LEU A 491 -12.79 11.15 -4.35
N ASP A 492 -13.61 12.07 -4.81
CA ASP A 492 -14.54 11.85 -5.93
C ASP A 492 -13.82 11.47 -7.24
N ALA A 493 -12.62 12.00 -7.46
CA ALA A 493 -11.77 11.62 -8.61
C ALA A 493 -11.29 10.16 -8.57
N ASP A 494 -11.36 9.53 -7.41
CA ASP A 494 -11.00 8.13 -7.20
C ASP A 494 -12.19 7.18 -7.25
N LEU A 495 -13.41 7.72 -7.29
CA LEU A 495 -14.62 6.93 -7.35
C LEU A 495 -15.11 6.76 -8.79
N ILE A 496 -15.93 5.75 -9.00
CA ILE A 496 -16.66 5.57 -10.26
C ILE A 496 -17.41 6.86 -10.58
N ASP A 497 -17.36 7.28 -11.84
CA ASP A 497 -18.07 8.49 -12.28
C ASP A 497 -19.54 8.51 -11.79
N GLY A 498 -19.97 9.66 -11.30
CA GLY A 498 -21.29 9.79 -10.66
C GLY A 498 -22.48 9.52 -11.57
N GLU A 499 -22.37 9.80 -12.90
CA GLU A 499 -23.43 9.46 -13.85
C GLU A 499 -23.41 7.98 -14.18
N HIS A 500 -22.23 7.41 -14.36
CA HIS A 500 -22.07 5.98 -14.59
C HIS A 500 -22.59 5.18 -13.39
N TRP A 501 -22.28 5.60 -12.18
CA TRP A 501 -22.79 5.03 -10.94
C TRP A 501 -24.33 5.02 -10.90
N ARG A 502 -24.97 6.18 -11.11
CA ARG A 502 -26.42 6.30 -11.06
C ARG A 502 -27.14 5.42 -12.08
N LYS A 503 -26.56 5.25 -13.29
CA LYS A 503 -27.13 4.42 -14.36
C LYS A 503 -26.96 2.92 -14.12
N ASN A 504 -25.85 2.50 -13.52
CA ASN A 504 -25.44 1.08 -13.48
C ASN A 504 -25.29 0.51 -12.06
N LYS A 505 -25.71 1.24 -11.03
CA LYS A 505 -25.51 0.90 -9.62
C LYS A 505 -25.76 -0.57 -9.26
N TYR A 506 -26.93 -1.11 -9.60
CA TYR A 506 -27.28 -2.49 -9.23
C TYR A 506 -26.41 -3.52 -9.94
N THR A 507 -26.11 -3.29 -11.21
CA THR A 507 -25.21 -4.17 -11.98
C THR A 507 -23.81 -4.17 -11.39
N LEU A 508 -23.31 -2.99 -11.02
CA LEU A 508 -21.97 -2.82 -10.42
C LEU A 508 -21.88 -3.49 -9.04
N LEU A 509 -22.90 -3.35 -8.20
CA LEU A 509 -22.97 -4.02 -6.89
C LEU A 509 -22.98 -5.54 -7.06
N GLN A 510 -23.73 -6.05 -8.03
CA GLN A 510 -23.81 -7.48 -8.30
C GLN A 510 -22.49 -8.03 -8.85
N GLN A 511 -21.86 -7.35 -9.81
CA GLN A 511 -20.56 -7.72 -10.37
C GLN A 511 -19.43 -7.68 -9.34
N SER A 512 -19.53 -6.78 -8.38
CA SER A 512 -18.57 -6.65 -7.27
C SER A 512 -18.85 -7.59 -6.10
N HIS A 513 -19.89 -8.45 -6.20
CA HIS A 513 -20.33 -9.38 -5.15
C HIS A 513 -20.76 -8.73 -3.83
N PHE A 514 -21.13 -7.45 -3.84
CA PHE A 514 -21.65 -6.72 -2.67
C PHE A 514 -23.17 -6.88 -2.53
N THR A 515 -23.65 -8.12 -2.48
CA THR A 515 -25.10 -8.42 -2.40
C THR A 515 -25.76 -7.87 -1.15
N LYS A 516 -25.08 -7.92 0.00
CA LYS A 516 -25.58 -7.35 1.27
C LYS A 516 -25.76 -5.83 1.19
N LEU A 517 -24.85 -5.12 0.51
CA LEU A 517 -24.95 -3.68 0.34
C LEU A 517 -26.12 -3.26 -0.59
N ALA A 518 -26.63 -4.16 -1.40
CA ALA A 518 -27.78 -3.89 -2.25
C ALA A 518 -29.12 -3.89 -1.48
N GLU A 519 -29.13 -4.38 -0.22
CA GLU A 519 -30.31 -4.35 0.65
C GLU A 519 -30.62 -2.92 1.15
N GLU A 520 -31.83 -2.74 1.65
CA GLU A 520 -32.23 -1.47 2.28
C GLU A 520 -31.40 -1.21 3.54
N PRO A 521 -30.82 0.00 3.68
CA PRO A 521 -29.88 0.31 4.75
C PRO A 521 -30.48 0.12 6.15
N GLU A 522 -31.75 0.48 6.35
CA GLU A 522 -32.43 0.34 7.63
C GLU A 522 -32.57 -1.13 8.05
N LYS A 523 -32.84 -2.02 7.10
CA LYS A 523 -32.94 -3.45 7.36
C LYS A 523 -31.59 -4.04 7.75
N LEU A 524 -30.53 -3.70 6.99
CA LEU A 524 -29.17 -4.19 7.26
C LEU A 524 -28.63 -3.65 8.61
N ILE A 525 -28.81 -2.37 8.88
CA ILE A 525 -28.41 -1.75 10.16
C ILE A 525 -29.12 -2.41 11.34
N LYS A 526 -30.43 -2.68 11.20
CA LYS A 526 -31.18 -3.39 12.24
C LYS A 526 -30.67 -4.80 12.48
N GLN A 527 -30.31 -5.52 11.41
CA GLN A 527 -29.73 -6.86 11.51
C GLN A 527 -28.37 -6.83 12.21
N MET A 528 -27.49 -5.89 11.84
CA MET A 528 -26.18 -5.70 12.48
C MET A 528 -26.32 -5.32 13.95
N ALA A 529 -27.33 -4.52 14.31
CA ALA A 529 -27.63 -4.17 15.70
C ALA A 529 -28.05 -5.39 16.52
N MET A 530 -28.89 -6.26 15.96
CA MET A 530 -29.31 -7.51 16.63
C MET A 530 -28.13 -8.47 16.81
N GLU A 531 -27.25 -8.57 15.82
CA GLU A 531 -26.04 -9.38 15.90
C GLU A 531 -25.09 -8.84 16.98
N LEU A 532 -24.88 -7.52 17.03
CA LEU A 532 -24.08 -6.87 18.09
C LEU A 532 -24.63 -7.20 19.47
N ASP A 533 -25.94 -7.09 19.68
CA ASP A 533 -26.57 -7.42 20.95
C ASP A 533 -26.35 -8.89 21.36
N THR A 534 -26.51 -9.80 20.40
CA THR A 534 -26.26 -11.23 20.63
C THR A 534 -24.82 -11.48 21.04
N ARG A 535 -23.84 -10.88 20.32
CA ARG A 535 -22.43 -11.03 20.65
C ARG A 535 -22.07 -10.41 22.00
N LEU A 536 -22.63 -9.27 22.34
CA LEU A 536 -22.40 -8.63 23.63
C LEU A 536 -22.95 -9.50 24.79
N TYR A 537 -24.09 -10.12 24.58
CA TYR A 537 -24.66 -11.08 25.53
C TYR A 537 -23.76 -12.33 25.69
N GLU A 538 -23.36 -12.97 24.60
CA GLU A 538 -22.45 -14.12 24.62
C GLU A 538 -21.13 -13.81 25.35
N VAL A 539 -20.54 -12.64 25.08
CA VAL A 539 -19.31 -12.21 25.77
C VAL A 539 -19.58 -11.95 27.25
N GLY A 540 -20.74 -11.35 27.60
CA GLY A 540 -21.13 -11.16 28.99
C GLY A 540 -21.22 -12.47 29.76
N GLU A 541 -21.93 -13.46 29.23
CA GLU A 541 -22.03 -14.82 29.81
C GLU A 541 -20.65 -15.49 29.94
N TYR A 542 -19.80 -15.38 28.88
CA TYR A 542 -18.45 -15.93 28.92
C TYR A 542 -17.58 -15.30 30.04
N LEU A 543 -17.71 -14.00 30.28
CA LEU A 543 -16.94 -13.29 31.30
C LEU A 543 -17.34 -13.69 32.73
N GLU A 544 -18.56 -14.21 32.94
CA GLU A 544 -19.07 -14.64 34.23
C GLU A 544 -18.76 -16.10 34.52
N GLN A 545 -18.32 -16.88 33.52
CA GLN A 545 -17.95 -18.29 33.72
C GLN A 545 -16.73 -18.43 34.62
N GLU A 546 -16.76 -19.38 35.56
CA GLU A 546 -15.66 -19.64 36.52
C GLU A 546 -14.37 -20.10 35.86
N ASP A 547 -14.45 -20.71 34.70
CA ASP A 547 -13.34 -21.21 33.91
C ASP A 547 -12.77 -20.18 32.90
N ASN A 548 -13.25 -18.95 32.90
CA ASN A 548 -12.72 -17.87 32.06
C ASN A 548 -11.24 -17.62 32.34
N ARG A 549 -10.38 -18.11 31.46
CA ARG A 549 -8.91 -17.94 31.50
C ARG A 549 -8.38 -16.82 30.64
N ASN A 550 -9.21 -16.22 29.80
CA ASN A 550 -8.75 -15.27 28.78
C ASN A 550 -8.79 -13.82 29.24
N ILE A 551 -9.69 -13.48 30.18
CA ILE A 551 -9.81 -12.13 30.75
C ILE A 551 -9.96 -12.18 32.25
N ILE A 552 -9.08 -11.49 32.96
CA ILE A 552 -9.15 -11.35 34.40
C ILE A 552 -9.87 -10.05 34.73
N LEU A 553 -11.03 -10.16 35.37
CA LEU A 553 -11.76 -9.03 35.92
C LEU A 553 -11.34 -8.81 37.35
N ARG A 554 -10.79 -7.65 37.69
CA ARG A 554 -10.50 -7.25 39.06
C ARG A 554 -11.40 -6.08 39.44
N ASN A 555 -11.94 -6.10 40.61
CA ASN A 555 -12.78 -5.03 41.16
C ASN A 555 -12.18 -4.45 42.44
N PRO A 556 -10.98 -3.83 42.42
CA PRO A 556 -10.46 -3.16 43.59
C PRO A 556 -11.25 -1.87 43.83
N GLN A 557 -11.85 -1.75 45.01
CA GLN A 557 -12.60 -0.55 45.42
C GLN A 557 -13.80 -0.18 44.53
N GLY A 558 -14.50 -1.15 43.94
CA GLY A 558 -15.66 -0.89 43.09
C GLY A 558 -15.32 -0.43 41.65
N LYS A 559 -14.06 -0.31 41.26
CA LYS A 559 -13.65 -0.06 39.88
C LYS A 559 -13.25 -1.34 39.20
N ARG A 560 -13.90 -1.65 38.09
CA ARG A 560 -13.59 -2.82 37.25
C ARG A 560 -12.37 -2.56 36.40
N PHE A 561 -11.36 -3.44 36.49
CA PHE A 561 -10.18 -3.43 35.64
C PHE A 561 -10.11 -4.72 34.85
N TRP A 562 -9.93 -4.57 33.53
CA TRP A 562 -9.73 -5.67 32.60
C TRP A 562 -8.24 -5.97 32.51
N ARG A 563 -7.85 -7.21 32.65
CA ARG A 563 -6.47 -7.64 32.49
C ARG A 563 -6.43 -8.94 31.69
N LEU A 564 -5.56 -8.99 30.67
CA LEU A 564 -5.20 -10.25 30.04
C LEU A 564 -4.26 -11.03 30.98
N PRO A 565 -4.38 -12.37 31.06
CA PRO A 565 -3.41 -13.17 31.78
C PRO A 565 -2.02 -12.98 31.17
N SER A 566 -1.01 -12.84 32.01
CA SER A 566 0.38 -12.81 31.51
C SER A 566 0.78 -14.23 31.14
N ALA A 567 1.10 -14.45 29.85
CA ALA A 567 1.75 -15.67 29.42
C ALA A 567 3.12 -15.80 30.12
N SER A 568 3.42 -16.96 30.69
CA SER A 568 4.77 -17.24 31.17
C SER A 568 5.72 -17.14 29.98
N LYS A 569 6.75 -16.31 30.12
CA LYS A 569 7.82 -16.22 29.09
C LYS A 569 8.65 -17.51 29.15
N HIS A 570 8.20 -18.54 28.48
CA HIS A 570 9.09 -19.65 28.13
C HIS A 570 10.03 -19.14 27.02
N HIS A 571 11.29 -18.97 27.34
CA HIS A 571 12.33 -18.67 26.36
C HIS A 571 12.55 -19.91 25.50
N LEU A 572 11.86 -20.00 24.38
CA LEU A 572 12.00 -21.07 23.39
C LEU A 572 13.44 -21.20 22.89
N VAL A 573 14.21 -20.10 22.90
CA VAL A 573 15.63 -20.06 22.48
C VAL A 573 16.51 -21.04 23.27
N ASN A 574 16.18 -21.37 24.50
CA ASN A 574 16.93 -22.29 25.35
C ASN A 574 16.39 -23.74 25.28
N ASN A 575 15.47 -24.04 24.35
CA ASN A 575 14.98 -25.40 24.20
C ASN A 575 16.09 -26.30 23.69
N PRO A 576 16.38 -27.44 24.32
CA PRO A 576 17.43 -28.39 23.88
C PRO A 576 17.26 -28.85 22.42
N PHE A 577 16.04 -28.87 21.91
CA PHE A 577 15.77 -29.20 20.50
C PHE A 577 16.50 -28.26 19.55
N PHE A 578 16.44 -26.92 19.77
CA PHE A 578 17.12 -25.97 18.89
C PHE A 578 18.65 -26.07 18.98
N GLN A 579 19.20 -26.49 20.12
CA GLN A 579 20.64 -26.69 20.29
C GLN A 579 21.16 -27.89 19.48
N GLN A 580 20.32 -28.84 19.11
CA GLN A 580 20.66 -30.02 18.32
C GLN A 580 20.56 -29.78 16.82
N ILE A 581 19.96 -28.65 16.37
CA ILE A 581 19.87 -28.32 14.96
C ILE A 581 21.24 -27.86 14.45
N PRO A 582 21.79 -28.48 13.39
CA PRO A 582 23.09 -28.09 12.85
C PRO A 582 23.05 -26.66 12.30
N THR A 583 24.13 -25.93 12.50
CA THR A 583 24.30 -24.59 11.93
C THR A 583 24.37 -24.70 10.41
N THR A 584 23.48 -24.01 9.70
CA THR A 584 23.43 -24.03 8.24
C THR A 584 23.65 -22.62 7.70
N GLY A 585 24.43 -22.47 6.64
CA GLY A 585 24.63 -21.18 5.97
C GLY A 585 23.34 -20.65 5.32
N ILE A 586 23.13 -19.33 5.37
CA ILE A 586 21.92 -18.72 4.77
C ILE A 586 21.82 -19.00 3.27
N ALA A 587 22.93 -19.05 2.55
CA ALA A 587 22.96 -19.37 1.12
C ALA A 587 22.50 -20.81 0.86
N ASP A 588 22.86 -21.76 1.74
CA ASP A 588 22.43 -23.15 1.60
C ASP A 588 20.94 -23.33 1.90
N VAL A 589 20.40 -22.55 2.86
CA VAL A 589 18.95 -22.50 3.12
C VAL A 589 18.22 -21.97 1.88
N LEU A 590 18.68 -20.86 1.29
CA LEU A 590 18.06 -20.30 0.08
C LEU A 590 18.10 -21.29 -1.09
N ARG A 591 19.21 -22.00 -1.28
CA ARG A 591 19.32 -23.02 -2.33
C ARG A 591 18.39 -24.21 -2.08
N MET A 592 18.21 -24.60 -0.83
CA MET A 592 17.27 -25.66 -0.47
C MET A 592 15.84 -25.23 -0.80
N VAL A 593 15.46 -23.99 -0.42
CA VAL A 593 14.13 -23.43 -0.71
C VAL A 593 13.93 -23.27 -2.22
N ASP A 594 14.96 -22.82 -2.95
CA ASP A 594 14.87 -22.68 -4.41
C ASP A 594 14.67 -24.02 -5.11
N ARG A 595 15.37 -25.06 -4.70
CA ARG A 595 15.19 -26.42 -5.24
C ARG A 595 13.74 -26.91 -5.08
N ASP A 596 13.08 -26.55 -3.99
CA ASP A 596 11.74 -27.01 -3.67
C ASP A 596 10.65 -26.08 -4.25
N THR A 597 10.96 -24.81 -4.53
CA THR A 597 9.99 -23.78 -4.96
C THR A 597 10.29 -23.17 -6.34
N GLY A 598 11.55 -23.12 -6.76
CA GLY A 598 11.97 -22.42 -7.97
C GLY A 598 11.86 -20.89 -7.86
N PHE A 599 11.94 -20.32 -6.65
CA PHE A 599 11.70 -18.88 -6.42
C PHE A 599 12.72 -17.97 -7.14
N ILE A 600 13.93 -18.46 -7.42
CA ILE A 600 14.94 -17.68 -8.17
C ILE A 600 14.50 -17.40 -9.60
N ASP A 601 13.71 -18.27 -10.21
CA ASP A 601 13.14 -18.05 -11.55
C ASP A 601 12.19 -16.84 -11.63
N CYS A 602 11.63 -16.41 -10.49
CA CYS A 602 10.80 -15.22 -10.41
C CYS A 602 11.58 -13.91 -10.67
N PHE A 603 12.92 -13.95 -10.54
CA PHE A 603 13.77 -12.79 -10.84
C PHE A 603 14.03 -12.69 -12.36
N ALA A 604 13.00 -12.31 -13.09
CA ALA A 604 13.08 -12.09 -14.52
C ALA A 604 13.85 -10.80 -14.86
N HIS A 605 14.60 -10.83 -15.96
CA HIS A 605 15.27 -9.64 -16.49
C HIS A 605 14.25 -8.58 -16.86
N VAL A 606 14.56 -7.29 -16.64
CA VAL A 606 13.63 -6.19 -16.92
C VAL A 606 13.15 -6.12 -18.36
N LEU A 607 13.92 -6.59 -19.33
CA LEU A 607 13.51 -6.71 -20.75
C LEU A 607 12.77 -8.02 -21.09
N GLY A 608 12.58 -8.90 -20.14
CA GLY A 608 11.95 -10.19 -20.39
C GLY A 608 12.67 -10.97 -21.51
N SER A 609 11.90 -11.47 -22.48
CA SER A 609 12.39 -12.28 -23.61
C SER A 609 13.41 -11.59 -24.52
N GLN A 610 13.53 -10.27 -24.49
CA GLN A 610 14.49 -9.52 -25.31
C GLN A 610 15.92 -9.53 -24.73
N SER A 611 16.14 -10.09 -23.55
CA SER A 611 17.46 -10.26 -22.97
C SER A 611 18.01 -11.66 -23.26
N ARG A 612 19.20 -11.72 -23.87
CA ARG A 612 19.95 -12.97 -24.05
C ARG A 612 20.79 -13.37 -22.82
N SER A 613 20.92 -12.49 -21.82
CA SER A 613 21.68 -12.77 -20.61
C SER A 613 20.77 -13.37 -19.56
N ARG A 614 21.09 -14.60 -19.13
CA ARG A 614 20.55 -15.15 -17.88
C ARG A 614 21.50 -14.77 -16.74
N SER A 615 20.94 -14.43 -15.58
CA SER A 615 21.75 -14.29 -14.37
C SER A 615 22.16 -15.69 -13.89
N HIS A 616 23.36 -15.78 -13.33
CA HIS A 616 23.74 -17.00 -12.64
C HIS A 616 23.03 -17.04 -11.28
N GLU A 617 22.55 -18.22 -10.87
CA GLU A 617 21.89 -18.43 -9.57
C GLU A 617 22.70 -17.82 -8.40
N TYR A 618 24.00 -18.08 -8.35
CA TYR A 618 24.87 -17.54 -7.28
C TYR A 618 24.98 -16.02 -7.28
N ASP A 619 24.83 -15.36 -8.40
CA ASP A 619 24.85 -13.88 -8.46
C ASP A 619 23.58 -13.29 -7.82
N LEU A 620 22.42 -13.90 -8.07
CA LEU A 620 21.16 -13.52 -7.42
C LEU A 620 21.19 -13.80 -5.93
N LEU A 621 21.68 -14.98 -5.52
CA LEU A 621 21.86 -15.34 -4.10
C LEU A 621 22.78 -14.34 -3.39
N ALA A 622 23.92 -13.96 -3.98
CA ALA A 622 24.84 -12.99 -3.41
C ALA A 622 24.15 -11.61 -3.21
N ILE A 623 23.35 -11.17 -4.18
CA ILE A 623 22.62 -9.91 -4.09
C ILE A 623 21.53 -9.99 -3.00
N LEU A 624 20.77 -11.07 -2.94
CA LEU A 624 19.72 -11.27 -1.94
C LEU A 624 20.32 -11.28 -0.53
N VAL A 625 21.38 -12.07 -0.30
CA VAL A 625 22.08 -12.13 0.99
C VAL A 625 22.68 -10.78 1.35
N GLY A 626 23.37 -10.11 0.41
CA GLY A 626 23.98 -8.80 0.65
C GLY A 626 22.97 -7.72 1.06
N ASN A 627 21.80 -7.72 0.43
CA ASN A 627 20.73 -6.78 0.78
C ASN A 627 20.03 -7.17 2.11
N ALA A 628 19.73 -8.45 2.32
CA ALA A 628 19.06 -8.94 3.52
C ALA A 628 19.89 -8.75 4.80
N THR A 629 21.21 -8.87 4.71
CA THR A 629 22.13 -8.68 5.83
C THR A 629 22.64 -7.24 5.99
N ASN A 630 22.14 -6.32 5.20
CA ASN A 630 22.54 -4.89 5.19
C ASN A 630 24.03 -4.66 4.85
N GLN A 631 24.73 -5.64 4.26
CA GLN A 631 26.09 -5.46 3.75
C GLN A 631 26.11 -4.67 2.43
N GLY A 632 25.03 -4.79 1.65
CA GLY A 632 24.90 -4.24 0.31
C GLY A 632 25.85 -4.92 -0.69
N ILE A 633 25.71 -4.55 -1.96
CA ILE A 633 26.52 -5.14 -3.04
C ILE A 633 28.02 -4.84 -2.91
N TYR A 634 28.39 -3.69 -2.35
CA TYR A 634 29.81 -3.37 -2.12
C TYR A 634 30.44 -4.29 -1.08
N GLY A 635 29.80 -4.49 0.07
CA GLY A 635 30.26 -5.43 1.07
C GLY A 635 30.29 -6.87 0.57
N MET A 636 29.28 -7.27 -0.20
CA MET A 636 29.22 -8.60 -0.79
C MET A 636 30.35 -8.83 -1.82
N ALA A 637 30.69 -7.83 -2.64
CA ALA A 637 31.82 -7.91 -3.56
C ALA A 637 33.19 -8.06 -2.86
N GLN A 638 33.30 -7.64 -1.59
CA GLN A 638 34.54 -7.79 -0.80
C GLN A 638 34.73 -9.22 -0.25
N ILE A 639 33.65 -9.96 -0.04
CA ILE A 639 33.65 -11.27 0.62
C ILE A 639 33.28 -12.43 -0.32
N SER A 640 32.95 -12.14 -1.57
CA SER A 640 32.61 -13.14 -2.60
C SER A 640 33.58 -13.09 -3.77
N ASP A 641 33.50 -14.05 -4.66
CA ASP A 641 34.24 -14.15 -5.93
C ASP A 641 33.61 -13.29 -7.04
N ARG A 642 32.67 -12.39 -6.72
CA ARG A 642 31.94 -11.53 -7.64
C ARG A 642 32.41 -10.08 -7.58
N THR A 643 32.55 -9.45 -8.75
CA THR A 643 32.93 -8.04 -8.80
C THR A 643 31.74 -7.13 -8.50
N TYR A 644 32.01 -5.92 -8.01
CA TYR A 644 30.98 -4.89 -7.77
C TYR A 644 30.16 -4.58 -9.03
N ASP A 645 30.82 -4.46 -10.19
CA ASP A 645 30.13 -4.14 -11.44
C ASP A 645 29.18 -5.26 -11.91
N GLN A 646 29.58 -6.52 -11.72
CA GLN A 646 28.70 -7.68 -11.98
C GLN A 646 27.47 -7.61 -11.08
N LEU A 647 27.64 -7.53 -9.77
CA LEU A 647 26.54 -7.50 -8.81
C LEU A 647 25.66 -6.27 -9.02
N SER A 648 26.24 -5.09 -9.30
CA SER A 648 25.48 -3.87 -9.58
C SER A 648 24.63 -3.98 -10.84
N THR A 649 25.18 -4.58 -11.90
CA THR A 649 24.45 -4.79 -13.16
C THR A 649 23.30 -5.77 -12.97
N ILE A 650 23.51 -6.86 -12.25
CA ILE A 650 22.48 -7.87 -12.01
C ILE A 650 21.41 -7.33 -11.07
N GLN A 651 21.80 -6.63 -10.00
CA GLN A 651 20.83 -5.96 -9.12
C GLN A 651 19.92 -5.02 -9.91
N ALA A 652 20.47 -4.17 -10.77
CA ALA A 652 19.69 -3.23 -11.58
C ALA A 652 18.74 -3.92 -12.57
N ASN A 653 19.11 -5.08 -13.09
CA ASN A 653 18.36 -5.77 -14.14
C ASN A 653 17.31 -6.76 -13.59
N TYR A 654 17.51 -7.32 -12.42
CA TYR A 654 16.70 -8.44 -11.90
C TYR A 654 16.00 -8.12 -10.58
N LEU A 655 16.60 -7.30 -9.69
CA LEU A 655 16.04 -7.02 -8.37
C LEU A 655 15.11 -5.81 -8.43
N ARG A 656 13.83 -6.06 -8.47
CA ARG A 656 12.74 -5.05 -8.46
C ARG A 656 11.68 -5.45 -7.46
N LEU A 657 10.85 -4.50 -7.06
CA LEU A 657 9.73 -4.78 -6.14
C LEU A 657 8.80 -5.88 -6.70
N GLU A 658 8.51 -5.81 -8.00
CA GLU A 658 7.68 -6.81 -8.70
C GLU A 658 8.27 -8.22 -8.62
N THR A 659 9.58 -8.38 -8.91
CA THR A 659 10.23 -9.70 -8.86
C THR A 659 10.43 -10.20 -7.44
N LEU A 660 10.65 -9.31 -6.47
CA LEU A 660 10.69 -9.65 -5.05
C LEU A 660 9.34 -10.14 -4.54
N ASN A 661 8.25 -9.47 -4.90
CA ASN A 661 6.91 -9.90 -4.55
C ASN A 661 6.58 -11.26 -5.17
N ALA A 662 6.87 -11.45 -6.46
CA ALA A 662 6.65 -12.74 -7.12
C ALA A 662 7.43 -13.88 -6.46
N ALA A 663 8.68 -13.65 -6.09
CA ALA A 663 9.51 -14.65 -5.38
C ALA A 663 8.95 -14.95 -3.97
N ASN A 664 8.50 -13.91 -3.25
CA ASN A 664 7.87 -14.06 -1.95
C ASN A 664 6.56 -14.85 -2.03
N ASP A 665 5.72 -14.55 -3.01
CA ASP A 665 4.46 -15.27 -3.24
C ASP A 665 4.72 -16.74 -3.57
N ASN A 666 5.71 -17.03 -4.41
CA ASN A 666 6.08 -18.39 -4.76
C ASN A 666 6.46 -19.21 -3.51
N ILE A 667 7.30 -18.65 -2.63
CA ILE A 667 7.69 -19.30 -1.36
C ILE A 667 6.48 -19.46 -0.44
N ASN A 668 5.68 -18.43 -0.28
CA ASN A 668 4.51 -18.46 0.61
C ASN A 668 3.45 -19.46 0.14
N ASN A 669 3.18 -19.51 -1.16
CA ASN A 669 2.23 -20.46 -1.76
C ASN A 669 2.72 -21.92 -1.58
N ALA A 670 4.03 -22.16 -1.71
CA ALA A 670 4.62 -23.47 -1.41
C ALA A 670 4.50 -23.81 0.09
N THR A 671 4.76 -22.84 0.97
CA THR A 671 4.64 -23.01 2.42
C THR A 671 3.20 -23.32 2.85
N ALA A 672 2.22 -22.66 2.23
CA ALA A 672 0.80 -22.90 2.52
C ALA A 672 0.33 -24.34 2.23
N LYS A 673 1.01 -25.03 1.31
CA LYS A 673 0.72 -26.41 0.97
C LYS A 673 1.27 -27.42 1.98
N LEU A 674 2.21 -27.00 2.83
CA LEU A 674 2.77 -27.87 3.84
C LEU A 674 1.71 -28.19 4.93
N PRO A 675 1.58 -29.46 5.36
CA PRO A 675 0.61 -29.81 6.42
C PRO A 675 0.78 -28.99 7.71
N ILE A 676 2.03 -28.62 8.04
CA ILE A 676 2.34 -27.85 9.23
C ILE A 676 1.73 -26.45 9.20
N PHE A 677 1.48 -25.86 8.03
CA PHE A 677 0.91 -24.52 7.91
C PHE A 677 -0.43 -24.40 8.64
N ARG A 678 -1.28 -25.42 8.54
CA ARG A 678 -2.60 -25.48 9.21
C ARG A 678 -2.50 -25.65 10.72
N TYR A 679 -1.42 -26.23 11.25
CA TYR A 679 -1.20 -26.36 12.70
C TYR A 679 -1.01 -25.02 13.39
N TYR A 680 -0.71 -23.96 12.64
CA TYR A 680 -0.59 -22.60 13.17
C TYR A 680 -1.93 -21.84 13.19
N ASN A 681 -3.00 -22.43 12.67
CA ASN A 681 -4.32 -21.82 12.76
C ASN A 681 -4.76 -21.70 14.23
N ILE A 682 -5.25 -20.52 14.62
CA ILE A 682 -5.79 -20.28 15.97
C ILE A 682 -7.16 -20.96 16.13
N GLN A 683 -7.94 -20.98 15.05
CA GLN A 683 -9.21 -21.70 14.93
C GLN A 683 -9.15 -22.61 13.72
N GLU A 684 -9.82 -23.75 13.79
CA GLU A 684 -9.87 -24.70 12.67
C GLU A 684 -10.40 -24.02 11.41
N ASP A 685 -9.71 -24.21 10.29
CA ASP A 685 -10.01 -23.64 8.97
C ASP A 685 -10.07 -22.10 8.88
N VAL A 686 -9.58 -21.36 9.87
CA VAL A 686 -9.52 -19.90 9.88
C VAL A 686 -8.07 -19.42 9.82
N ILE A 687 -7.71 -18.70 8.78
CA ILE A 687 -6.38 -18.10 8.64
C ILE A 687 -6.39 -16.75 9.33
N HIS A 688 -5.58 -16.64 10.39
CA HIS A 688 -5.42 -15.41 11.14
C HIS A 688 -4.12 -14.69 10.75
N ALA A 689 -4.24 -13.48 10.22
CA ALA A 689 -3.09 -12.63 9.94
C ALA A 689 -2.90 -11.54 10.99
N SER A 690 -1.67 -11.10 11.12
CA SER A 690 -1.28 -9.97 11.96
C SER A 690 -0.49 -8.95 11.14
N ALA A 691 -0.83 -7.67 11.26
CA ALA A 691 -0.09 -6.58 10.66
C ALA A 691 0.56 -5.71 11.73
N ASP A 692 1.85 -5.44 11.57
CA ASP A 692 2.64 -4.62 12.48
C ASP A 692 3.74 -3.86 11.72
N GLY A 693 4.18 -2.74 12.29
CA GLY A 693 5.21 -1.88 11.73
C GLY A 693 6.51 -1.93 12.52
N GLN A 694 7.59 -2.40 11.90
CA GLN A 694 8.92 -2.35 12.46
C GLN A 694 9.64 -1.07 12.02
N LYS A 695 10.22 -0.34 12.96
CA LYS A 695 10.95 0.90 12.71
C LYS A 695 12.42 0.62 12.42
N PHE A 696 12.93 1.20 11.34
CA PHE A 696 14.34 1.10 10.94
C PHE A 696 14.95 2.48 10.80
N GLU A 697 16.10 2.69 11.44
CA GLU A 697 16.91 3.88 11.22
C GLU A 697 17.52 3.84 9.81
N ALA A 698 17.47 4.95 9.09
CA ALA A 698 17.98 5.06 7.74
C ALA A 698 19.24 5.92 7.71
N ARG A 699 20.35 5.31 7.31
CA ARG A 699 21.65 5.99 7.16
C ARG A 699 21.65 7.07 6.08
N ARG A 700 20.83 6.86 5.03
CA ARG A 700 20.65 7.81 3.92
C ARG A 700 19.23 8.37 3.94
N GLU A 701 19.13 9.67 3.79
CA GLU A 701 17.83 10.33 3.68
C GLU A 701 17.18 10.00 2.33
N THR A 702 15.91 9.65 2.39
CA THR A 702 15.04 9.39 1.24
C THR A 702 13.70 10.12 1.43
N PHE A 703 12.87 10.18 0.39
CA PHE A 703 11.53 10.76 0.52
C PHE A 703 10.63 10.07 1.55
N LYS A 704 10.91 8.81 1.88
CA LYS A 704 10.16 8.07 2.90
C LYS A 704 10.76 8.19 4.30
N THR A 705 12.00 8.60 4.44
CA THR A 705 12.61 8.76 5.76
C THR A 705 12.01 9.95 6.50
N ARG A 706 11.64 9.76 7.74
CA ARG A 706 11.04 10.76 8.61
C ARG A 706 11.75 10.78 9.96
N TYR A 707 11.82 11.95 10.54
CA TYR A 707 12.30 12.12 11.90
C TYR A 707 11.29 11.54 12.90
N SER A 708 11.80 10.82 13.88
CA SER A 708 11.00 10.33 14.99
C SER A 708 11.83 10.29 16.26
N SER A 709 11.65 11.28 17.14
CA SER A 709 12.36 11.38 18.40
C SER A 709 12.13 10.18 19.33
N LYS A 710 10.94 9.57 19.24
CA LYS A 710 10.57 8.40 20.05
C LYS A 710 11.42 7.16 19.70
N TYR A 711 11.78 6.96 18.42
CA TYR A 711 12.43 5.74 17.96
C TYR A 711 13.91 5.94 17.60
N PHE A 712 14.29 7.11 17.11
CA PHE A 712 15.62 7.34 16.51
C PHE A 712 16.37 8.52 17.14
N GLY A 713 15.85 9.13 18.22
CA GLY A 713 16.46 10.32 18.82
C GLY A 713 16.56 11.46 17.80
N THR A 714 17.78 11.79 17.37
CA THR A 714 18.06 12.85 16.38
C THR A 714 18.11 12.33 14.93
N GLN A 715 17.94 11.02 14.72
CA GLN A 715 18.06 10.40 13.41
C GLN A 715 16.70 10.26 12.70
N LYS A 716 16.74 9.91 11.42
CA LYS A 716 15.56 9.65 10.59
C LYS A 716 15.45 8.16 10.28
N GLY A 717 14.24 7.69 10.01
CA GLY A 717 14.01 6.31 9.65
C GLY A 717 12.72 6.10 8.88
N VAL A 718 12.42 4.84 8.67
CA VAL A 718 11.21 4.35 8.00
C VAL A 718 10.49 3.34 8.90
N SER A 719 9.22 3.09 8.63
CA SER A 719 8.50 1.94 9.16
C SER A 719 8.27 0.93 8.03
N ALA A 720 8.69 -0.31 8.24
CA ALA A 720 8.35 -1.44 7.38
C ALA A 720 7.14 -2.14 7.99
N MET A 721 5.99 -1.97 7.37
CA MET A 721 4.78 -2.70 7.74
C MET A 721 4.80 -4.07 7.10
N THR A 722 4.51 -5.11 7.86
CA THR A 722 4.49 -6.49 7.39
C THR A 722 3.16 -7.14 7.75
N LEU A 723 2.60 -7.88 6.81
CA LEU A 723 1.43 -8.73 7.00
C LEU A 723 1.91 -10.19 7.14
N ILE A 724 1.65 -10.80 8.27
CA ILE A 724 2.11 -12.15 8.60
C ILE A 724 0.90 -13.05 8.84
N ALA A 725 0.82 -14.17 8.15
CA ALA A 725 -0.17 -15.22 8.38
C ALA A 725 0.54 -16.55 8.65
N ASN A 726 0.20 -17.23 9.74
CA ASN A 726 0.81 -18.52 10.11
C ASN A 726 2.35 -18.53 10.00
N HIS A 727 3.00 -17.51 10.52
CA HIS A 727 4.46 -17.28 10.48
C HIS A 727 5.06 -16.99 9.08
N ALA A 728 4.24 -16.87 8.02
CA ALA A 728 4.67 -16.48 6.70
C ALA A 728 4.43 -14.96 6.49
N ALA A 729 5.45 -14.22 6.06
CA ALA A 729 5.33 -12.81 5.70
C ALA A 729 4.72 -12.70 4.28
N ILE A 730 3.39 -12.54 4.21
CA ILE A 730 2.65 -12.60 2.94
C ILE A 730 2.67 -11.28 2.17
N ASN A 731 2.86 -10.15 2.86
CA ASN A 731 3.00 -8.85 2.20
C ASN A 731 3.78 -7.87 3.08
N ALA A 732 4.41 -6.87 2.48
CA ALA A 732 5.12 -5.82 3.20
C ALA A 732 5.07 -4.48 2.46
N ARG A 733 5.13 -3.37 3.23
CA ARG A 733 5.14 -2.00 2.69
C ARG A 733 6.00 -1.07 3.53
N VAL A 734 6.82 -0.24 2.89
CA VAL A 734 7.62 0.78 3.58
C VAL A 734 6.88 2.12 3.58
N ILE A 735 6.71 2.69 4.76
CA ILE A 735 6.06 3.99 5.00
C ILE A 735 6.98 4.92 5.80
N GLY A 736 6.64 6.19 5.90
CA GLY A 736 7.38 7.15 6.74
C GLY A 736 7.28 6.80 8.22
N ALA A 737 8.37 6.97 8.98
CA ALA A 737 8.41 6.60 10.40
C ALA A 737 7.41 7.35 11.28
N ASN A 738 6.90 8.50 10.84
CA ASN A 738 5.90 9.31 11.52
C ASN A 738 4.48 9.17 10.93
N GLU A 739 4.31 8.34 9.91
CA GLU A 739 3.01 8.06 9.35
C GLU A 739 2.24 7.08 10.25
N HIS A 740 0.91 7.22 10.28
CA HIS A 740 0.09 6.37 11.14
C HIS A 740 -0.19 5.04 10.43
N GLU A 741 0.22 3.95 11.04
CA GLU A 741 0.16 2.59 10.47
C GLU A 741 -1.26 2.17 10.10
N SER A 742 -2.27 2.61 10.87
CA SER A 742 -3.68 2.28 10.59
C SER A 742 -4.18 2.72 9.21
N HIS A 743 -3.57 3.72 8.59
CA HIS A 743 -3.97 4.19 7.26
C HIS A 743 -3.57 3.22 6.12
N TYR A 744 -2.69 2.27 6.40
CA TYR A 744 -2.12 1.35 5.41
C TYR A 744 -2.58 -0.10 5.57
N ILE A 745 -3.37 -0.40 6.60
CA ILE A 745 -3.82 -1.76 6.92
C ILE A 745 -4.65 -2.36 5.79
N PHE A 746 -5.64 -1.61 5.30
CA PHE A 746 -6.50 -2.05 4.21
C PHE A 746 -5.70 -2.26 2.91
N ASP A 747 -4.84 -1.29 2.55
CA ASP A 747 -3.97 -1.39 1.38
C ASP A 747 -3.03 -2.60 1.45
N LEU A 748 -2.46 -2.86 2.65
CA LEU A 748 -1.53 -3.97 2.86
C LEU A 748 -2.22 -5.32 2.64
N LEU A 749 -3.49 -5.45 3.07
CA LEU A 749 -4.29 -6.65 2.87
C LEU A 749 -4.72 -6.79 1.39
N MET A 750 -5.24 -5.71 0.79
CA MET A 750 -5.74 -5.73 -0.58
C MET A 750 -4.65 -5.91 -1.64
N SER A 751 -3.42 -5.47 -1.35
CA SER A 751 -2.27 -5.65 -2.23
C SER A 751 -1.54 -6.99 -2.04
N ASN A 752 -2.07 -7.90 -1.22
CA ASN A 752 -1.56 -9.26 -1.11
C ASN A 752 -1.84 -10.02 -2.41
N THR A 753 -0.79 -10.58 -2.99
CA THR A 753 -0.83 -11.33 -4.26
C THR A 753 -0.59 -12.83 -4.08
N SER A 754 -0.35 -13.27 -2.83
CA SER A 754 -0.21 -14.69 -2.51
C SER A 754 -1.56 -15.41 -2.45
N ASP A 755 -1.54 -16.74 -2.57
CA ASP A 755 -2.73 -17.60 -2.42
C ASP A 755 -3.23 -17.69 -0.96
N ILE A 756 -2.49 -17.12 -0.01
CA ILE A 756 -2.86 -17.10 1.41
C ILE A 756 -3.81 -15.93 1.65
N ILE A 757 -5.08 -16.22 1.77
CA ILE A 757 -6.13 -15.22 2.04
C ILE A 757 -6.52 -15.31 3.51
N PRO A 758 -6.20 -14.29 4.34
CA PRO A 758 -6.62 -14.27 5.74
C PRO A 758 -8.13 -14.06 5.88
N ASP A 759 -8.74 -14.71 6.86
CA ASP A 759 -10.13 -14.49 7.26
C ASP A 759 -10.22 -13.42 8.35
N VAL A 760 -9.24 -13.41 9.26
CA VAL A 760 -9.16 -12.51 10.41
C VAL A 760 -7.86 -11.73 10.38
N LEU A 761 -7.96 -10.42 10.56
CA LEU A 761 -6.81 -9.53 10.65
C LEU A 761 -6.69 -8.90 12.02
N SER A 762 -5.53 -9.03 12.63
CA SER A 762 -5.17 -8.40 13.90
C SER A 762 -4.10 -7.33 13.72
N THR A 763 -4.14 -6.33 14.58
CA THR A 763 -3.08 -5.31 14.73
C THR A 763 -2.89 -5.00 16.20
N ASP A 764 -1.81 -4.29 16.54
CA ASP A 764 -1.72 -3.63 17.83
C ASP A 764 -2.63 -2.37 17.87
N THR A 765 -2.62 -1.66 18.99
CA THR A 765 -3.44 -0.45 19.18
C THR A 765 -3.13 0.66 18.15
N HIS A 766 -1.93 0.70 17.58
CA HIS A 766 -1.56 1.72 16.58
C HIS A 766 -2.20 1.47 15.21
N GLY A 767 -2.57 0.23 14.89
CA GLY A 767 -3.29 -0.12 13.68
C GLY A 767 -4.79 0.15 13.71
N VAL A 768 -5.36 0.57 14.84
CA VAL A 768 -6.81 0.69 15.05
C VAL A 768 -7.35 2.03 14.56
N ASN A 769 -8.39 2.00 13.73
CA ASN A 769 -9.30 3.12 13.49
C ASN A 769 -10.68 2.61 13.05
N HIS A 770 -11.71 3.45 13.19
CA HIS A 770 -13.09 3.06 12.83
C HIS A 770 -13.30 2.78 11.34
N VAL A 771 -12.53 3.43 10.47
CA VAL A 771 -12.62 3.23 9.02
C VAL A 771 -12.15 1.81 8.65
N ASN A 772 -11.09 1.31 9.30
CA ASN A 772 -10.62 -0.06 9.07
C ASN A 772 -11.66 -1.11 9.47
N PHE A 773 -12.39 -0.92 10.58
CA PHE A 773 -13.50 -1.80 10.93
C PHE A 773 -14.56 -1.85 9.83
N ALA A 774 -14.99 -0.69 9.35
CA ALA A 774 -16.00 -0.60 8.31
C ALA A 774 -15.52 -1.18 6.97
N LEU A 775 -14.32 -0.81 6.51
CA LEU A 775 -13.79 -1.29 5.24
C LEU A 775 -13.54 -2.80 5.25
N LEU A 776 -12.93 -3.33 6.28
CA LEU A 776 -12.63 -4.76 6.37
C LEU A 776 -13.91 -5.60 6.43
N ASP A 777 -14.90 -5.18 7.21
CA ASP A 777 -16.21 -5.85 7.25
C ASP A 777 -16.93 -5.81 5.90
N LEU A 778 -16.94 -4.65 5.21
CA LEU A 778 -17.51 -4.52 3.87
C LEU A 778 -16.87 -5.47 2.86
N PHE A 779 -15.59 -5.76 2.99
CA PHE A 779 -14.85 -6.67 2.12
C PHE A 779 -14.85 -8.13 2.62
N GLY A 780 -15.55 -8.43 3.70
CA GLY A 780 -15.73 -9.80 4.21
C GLY A 780 -14.61 -10.28 5.14
N TYR A 781 -13.77 -9.37 5.65
CA TYR A 781 -12.71 -9.68 6.60
C TYR A 781 -13.12 -9.33 8.02
N GLN A 782 -12.78 -10.16 8.97
CA GLN A 782 -12.96 -9.85 10.38
C GLN A 782 -11.75 -9.07 10.90
N PHE A 783 -11.98 -7.86 11.44
CA PHE A 783 -10.92 -7.07 12.07
C PHE A 783 -10.95 -7.27 13.59
N ALA A 784 -9.92 -7.91 14.12
CA ALA A 784 -9.79 -8.27 15.55
C ALA A 784 -8.52 -7.66 16.17
N PRO A 785 -8.43 -6.33 16.29
CA PRO A 785 -7.23 -5.68 16.81
C PRO A 785 -7.05 -5.87 18.31
N ARG A 786 -5.82 -5.79 18.77
CA ARG A 786 -5.45 -5.87 20.18
C ARG A 786 -5.38 -4.47 20.80
N TYR A 787 -6.08 -4.27 21.89
CA TYR A 787 -6.09 -3.00 22.62
C TYR A 787 -5.21 -3.04 23.87
N ALA A 788 -4.31 -2.07 24.01
CA ALA A 788 -3.45 -1.93 25.20
C ALA A 788 -4.25 -1.59 26.46
N GLN A 789 -5.35 -0.86 26.34
CA GLN A 789 -6.21 -0.39 27.46
C GLN A 789 -7.67 -0.59 27.11
N VAL A 790 -8.10 -1.85 27.01
CA VAL A 790 -9.45 -2.23 26.58
C VAL A 790 -10.56 -1.53 27.39
N GLY A 791 -10.38 -1.34 28.69
CA GLY A 791 -11.37 -0.66 29.54
C GLY A 791 -11.62 0.81 29.17
N LYS A 792 -10.62 1.52 28.62
CA LYS A 792 -10.85 2.87 28.06
C LYS A 792 -11.56 2.79 26.72
N VAL A 793 -11.16 1.85 25.87
CA VAL A 793 -11.70 1.70 24.52
C VAL A 793 -13.19 1.34 24.55
N ILE A 794 -13.62 0.47 25.47
CA ILE A 794 -15.04 0.12 25.66
C ILE A 794 -15.90 1.36 25.95
N ASN A 795 -15.39 2.33 26.69
CA ASN A 795 -16.11 3.58 26.94
C ASN A 795 -16.26 4.46 25.68
N ASP A 796 -15.44 4.23 24.67
CA ASP A 796 -15.45 4.98 23.40
C ASP A 796 -16.12 4.22 22.26
N MET A 797 -16.53 2.97 22.47
CA MET A 797 -17.27 2.17 21.49
C MET A 797 -18.72 2.64 21.38
N PHE A 798 -19.27 2.48 20.17
CA PHE A 798 -20.63 2.89 19.85
C PHE A 798 -21.63 1.78 20.10
N ASP A 799 -22.85 2.17 20.49
CA ASP A 799 -24.00 1.31 20.67
C ASP A 799 -25.15 1.74 19.76
N VAL A 800 -25.99 0.81 19.37
CA VAL A 800 -27.16 1.07 18.52
C VAL A 800 -28.44 1.20 19.34
N LYS A 801 -28.49 0.75 20.59
CA LYS A 801 -29.67 0.79 21.46
C LYS A 801 -29.50 1.67 22.68
N GLU A 802 -30.58 2.30 23.08
CA GLU A 802 -30.71 3.04 24.36
C GLU A 802 -31.00 2.12 25.55
N ASP A 803 -31.46 0.86 25.32
CA ASP A 803 -31.94 -0.03 26.37
C ASP A 803 -30.78 -0.77 27.04
N LYS A 804 -30.59 -0.49 28.36
CA LYS A 804 -29.42 -0.93 29.12
C LYS A 804 -29.68 -2.13 30.08
N GLU A 805 -30.92 -2.67 30.09
CA GLU A 805 -31.32 -3.60 31.13
C GLU A 805 -30.66 -4.98 31.08
N HIS A 806 -30.05 -5.37 29.98
CA HIS A 806 -29.52 -6.74 29.83
C HIS A 806 -28.01 -6.85 29.64
N ARG A 807 -27.25 -5.76 29.83
CA ARG A 807 -25.80 -5.73 29.55
C ARG A 807 -24.99 -5.59 30.86
N ILE A 808 -24.86 -6.68 31.58
CA ILE A 808 -24.31 -6.68 32.93
C ILE A 808 -22.84 -6.23 33.00
N GLN A 809 -22.02 -6.50 31.95
CA GLN A 809 -20.56 -6.32 31.99
C GLN A 809 -20.02 -5.29 30.97
N LEU A 810 -20.61 -5.20 29.80
CA LEU A 810 -20.17 -4.37 28.67
C LEU A 810 -21.23 -3.32 28.34
N CYS A 811 -21.17 -2.16 28.99
CA CYS A 811 -22.05 -1.06 28.66
C CYS A 811 -21.36 -0.11 27.68
N LEU A 812 -21.74 -0.16 26.41
CA LEU A 812 -21.32 0.79 25.40
C LEU A 812 -22.09 2.10 25.60
N LYS A 813 -21.40 3.24 25.63
CA LYS A 813 -22.00 4.50 26.11
C LYS A 813 -22.37 5.48 25.02
N LYS A 814 -21.80 5.33 23.81
CA LYS A 814 -21.96 6.30 22.73
C LYS A 814 -23.00 5.79 21.71
N PRO A 815 -24.13 6.49 21.51
CA PRO A 815 -25.09 6.10 20.48
C PRO A 815 -24.52 6.38 19.09
N ILE A 816 -24.72 5.44 18.15
CA ILE A 816 -24.42 5.64 16.74
C ILE A 816 -25.60 6.30 16.05
N ASN A 817 -25.33 7.27 15.18
CA ASN A 817 -26.38 7.91 14.36
C ASN A 817 -26.68 7.07 13.11
N THR A 818 -27.59 6.12 13.23
CA THR A 818 -28.01 5.22 12.16
C THR A 818 -28.68 5.94 10.99
N HIS A 819 -29.42 7.02 11.28
CA HIS A 819 -30.06 7.85 10.24
C HIS A 819 -29.01 8.49 9.33
N ARG A 820 -27.91 9.00 9.86
CA ARG A 820 -26.82 9.55 9.05
C ARG A 820 -26.16 8.48 8.18
N ILE A 821 -26.01 7.25 8.65
CA ILE A 821 -25.50 6.14 7.85
C ILE A 821 -26.44 5.88 6.68
N ALA A 822 -27.74 5.80 6.92
CA ALA A 822 -28.74 5.57 5.88
C ALA A 822 -28.76 6.69 4.84
N GLN A 823 -28.65 7.96 5.25
CA GLN A 823 -28.57 9.11 4.34
C GLN A 823 -27.37 9.03 3.37
N HIS A 824 -26.23 8.52 3.83
CA HIS A 824 -25.00 8.41 3.03
C HIS A 824 -24.80 7.01 2.42
N TRP A 825 -25.83 6.17 2.44
CA TRP A 825 -25.71 4.79 1.99
C TRP A 825 -25.26 4.66 0.55
N ASP A 826 -25.78 5.47 -0.35
CA ASP A 826 -25.39 5.50 -1.76
C ASP A 826 -23.89 5.82 -1.94
N THR A 827 -23.38 6.77 -1.16
CA THR A 827 -21.95 7.11 -1.15
C THR A 827 -21.11 5.95 -0.63
N ILE A 828 -21.54 5.25 0.43
CA ILE A 828 -20.85 4.07 0.98
C ILE A 828 -20.77 2.96 -0.06
N GLN A 829 -21.89 2.69 -0.75
CA GLN A 829 -21.94 1.69 -1.83
C GLN A 829 -20.99 2.05 -2.98
N ARG A 830 -21.00 3.32 -3.43
CA ARG A 830 -20.12 3.81 -4.50
C ARG A 830 -18.65 3.69 -4.09
N ILE A 831 -18.28 4.02 -2.86
CA ILE A 831 -16.92 3.86 -2.33
C ILE A 831 -16.52 2.39 -2.35
N ALA A 832 -17.35 1.50 -1.80
CA ALA A 832 -17.05 0.06 -1.72
C ALA A 832 -16.82 -0.54 -3.12
N VAL A 833 -17.71 -0.27 -4.08
CA VAL A 833 -17.58 -0.77 -5.46
C VAL A 833 -16.35 -0.17 -6.15
N SER A 834 -16.09 1.14 -5.97
CA SER A 834 -14.91 1.78 -6.56
C SER A 834 -13.60 1.18 -6.04
N LEU A 835 -13.51 0.87 -4.74
CA LEU A 835 -12.35 0.20 -4.15
C LEU A 835 -12.18 -1.23 -4.67
N LYS A 836 -13.28 -1.96 -4.92
CA LYS A 836 -13.24 -3.33 -5.44
C LYS A 836 -12.79 -3.42 -6.89
N GLN A 837 -13.11 -2.40 -7.69
CA GLN A 837 -12.76 -2.37 -9.12
C GLN A 837 -11.33 -1.85 -9.39
N ARG A 838 -10.67 -1.26 -8.39
CA ARG A 838 -9.26 -0.87 -8.44
C ARG A 838 -8.32 -2.02 -8.10
#